data_9540b3a4d84cde98c35598509ff812c9
#
_entry.id   9540b3a4d84cde98c35598509ff812c9
#
_cell.length_a   1.000
_cell.length_b   1.000
_cell.length_c   1.000
_cell.angle_alpha   90.00
_cell.angle_beta   90.00
_cell.angle_gamma   90.00
#
_symmetry.space_group_name_H-M   'P 1'
#
loop_
_entity.id
_entity.type
_entity.pdbx_description
1 polymer ?
#
loop_
_entity_poly.entity_id
_entity_poly.type
_entity_poly.pdbx_seq_one_letter_code
_entity_poly.pdbx_strand_id
1 'polypeptide(L)'
;MEIASKYDPREVETKWYQYWLDNKLFASKPDGRAPYTVVIPPPNVTGVLHMGHMLNNTIQDILVRRARMEGKNACWVPGTDHASIATEAKVVAKLAEKGVKKTDLSRDEFLKHAWDWTHEHGGIILKQLRRLGASCDWDRTAFTMDDERSESVLKVFCDLYEKGLIYRGVRMVNWDPQAQTALSDEEVMYKEEHSKLYYLKYMVVEEPGKYAVVATTRPETIMGDTAMCINPNDPKNTWLKGKHVIVPLVGREIPVIEDDYVDIEFGTGCLKVTPAHDINDHNLGLKHGLDSIDIFNDNGTLSEAAGLYVGMDRMDVRKQIANDLQAAGLMEKMEDYDNKVGYSERTHVPIEPKLSTQWFLKMQHFADLALQPVMDDDIAFYPQKYKNTYRHWLENIKDWCISRQLWWGHRIPAYYFTANGKRECVVALNEEEALTKAKAICSTITATDLEQDEDCLDTWFSSWLWPISVFNGINQPNNEEINYYYPTSDLVTGPDIIFFWVARMIMAGYEYRGKMPFKNVYFTGIVRDKLGRKMSKSLGNSPDPIELIEQYGADGVRMGMMLSAPAGNDILFDETLCEQGRNFNNKIWNAFRLVKGWEVSNQAQPEASRIACQWFEAKLRQTNEELNDLFSKYRISEALMAVYRLFWDEFSSWYLEMVKPAYGQPIDNETYKATLRYFETLLNMLHPFMPFITEELWQHIAERKEGESIMCQCLKIDAPTEADNKLNADIEMVKQIVSGVRMVRNQKNIAPKEQLSLHAIGQNRYAQYNDVVTKMANLDQVEVVTEKAADTAQFMVGTDEYAVPIGNLVDVEAEIKKQEAQLAHLEGFLAGIKKKLSNERFVANAPEAVVALERKKQSDSEEKIAALKASIEELKKK
;
A
#
# COMPACT_ATOMS: atom_id res chain seq x y z
N MET A 1 -23.37 -18.52 -29.76
CA MET A 1 -23.67 -18.63 -28.31
C MET A 1 -24.41 -17.40 -27.90
N GLU A 2 -25.55 -17.54 -27.24
CA GLU A 2 -26.37 -16.40 -26.85
C GLU A 2 -25.73 -15.74 -25.60
N ILE A 3 -25.51 -14.43 -25.66
CA ILE A 3 -24.89 -13.69 -24.57
C ILE A 3 -25.94 -13.34 -23.52
N ALA A 4 -25.71 -13.67 -22.26
CA ALA A 4 -26.64 -13.40 -21.16
C ALA A 4 -27.06 -11.92 -21.08
N SER A 5 -28.29 -11.68 -20.67
CA SER A 5 -28.84 -10.32 -20.58
C SER A 5 -28.15 -9.45 -19.54
N LYS A 6 -27.53 -10.07 -18.53
CA LYS A 6 -26.76 -9.40 -17.47
C LYS A 6 -25.43 -10.12 -17.28
N TYR A 7 -24.41 -9.35 -16.89
CA TYR A 7 -23.13 -9.89 -16.46
C TYR A 7 -23.25 -10.45 -15.03
N ASP A 8 -22.90 -11.72 -14.85
CA ASP A 8 -22.77 -12.33 -13.53
C ASP A 8 -21.29 -12.66 -13.24
N PRO A 9 -20.62 -11.88 -12.39
CA PRO A 9 -19.21 -12.09 -12.11
C PRO A 9 -18.92 -13.42 -11.42
N ARG A 10 -19.84 -13.98 -10.62
CA ARG A 10 -19.61 -15.20 -9.85
C ARG A 10 -19.38 -16.42 -10.73
N GLU A 11 -20.22 -16.60 -11.75
CA GLU A 11 -20.08 -17.68 -12.72
C GLU A 11 -18.82 -17.49 -13.58
N VAL A 12 -18.58 -16.27 -14.06
CA VAL A 12 -17.46 -15.92 -14.91
C VAL A 12 -16.14 -16.10 -14.20
N GLU A 13 -16.01 -15.63 -12.96
CA GLU A 13 -14.79 -15.73 -12.17
C GLU A 13 -14.41 -17.18 -11.86
N THR A 14 -15.37 -17.98 -11.43
CA THR A 14 -15.14 -19.41 -11.13
C THR A 14 -14.72 -20.18 -12.38
N LYS A 15 -15.42 -19.97 -13.48
CA LYS A 15 -15.17 -20.62 -14.77
C LYS A 15 -13.77 -20.34 -15.29
N TRP A 16 -13.41 -19.04 -15.41
CA TRP A 16 -12.15 -18.68 -16.05
C TRP A 16 -10.95 -18.90 -15.15
N TYR A 17 -11.08 -18.72 -13.84
CA TYR A 17 -9.97 -19.02 -12.95
C TYR A 17 -9.60 -20.50 -13.00
N GLN A 18 -10.61 -21.38 -13.00
CA GLN A 18 -10.38 -22.83 -13.14
C GLN A 18 -9.80 -23.16 -14.52
N TYR A 19 -10.30 -22.55 -15.59
CA TYR A 19 -9.75 -22.72 -16.94
C TYR A 19 -8.27 -22.36 -17.04
N TRP A 20 -7.85 -21.24 -16.43
CA TRP A 20 -6.45 -20.84 -16.40
C TRP A 20 -5.57 -21.80 -15.62
N LEU A 21 -6.07 -22.36 -14.52
CA LEU A 21 -5.36 -23.39 -13.74
C LEU A 21 -5.20 -24.69 -14.50
N ASP A 22 -6.28 -25.18 -15.09
CA ASP A 22 -6.30 -26.46 -15.85
C ASP A 22 -5.34 -26.43 -17.05
N ASN A 23 -5.25 -25.28 -17.71
CA ASN A 23 -4.35 -25.07 -18.84
C ASN A 23 -2.95 -24.57 -18.46
N LYS A 24 -2.61 -24.50 -17.16
CA LYS A 24 -1.29 -24.07 -16.65
C LYS A 24 -0.83 -22.72 -17.20
N LEU A 25 -1.74 -21.76 -17.41
CA LEU A 25 -1.44 -20.48 -18.06
C LEU A 25 -0.58 -19.55 -17.19
N PHE A 26 -0.49 -19.79 -15.89
CA PHE A 26 0.38 -19.04 -14.97
C PHE A 26 1.76 -19.68 -14.79
N ALA A 27 1.97 -20.90 -15.25
CA ALA A 27 3.21 -21.63 -15.06
C ALA A 27 4.35 -21.02 -15.88
N SER A 28 5.53 -21.00 -15.30
CA SER A 28 6.75 -20.52 -15.93
C SER A 28 7.86 -21.55 -15.80
N LYS A 29 8.62 -21.72 -16.87
CA LYS A 29 9.89 -22.46 -16.91
C LYS A 29 10.90 -21.64 -17.68
N PRO A 30 12.19 -21.72 -17.38
CA PRO A 30 13.22 -21.09 -18.20
C PRO A 30 13.09 -21.46 -19.67
N ASP A 31 13.10 -20.45 -20.54
CA ASP A 31 13.05 -20.58 -21.99
C ASP A 31 13.83 -19.46 -22.69
N GLY A 32 13.69 -19.32 -24.01
CA GLY A 32 14.40 -18.29 -24.79
C GLY A 32 13.82 -16.88 -24.70
N ARG A 33 12.70 -16.68 -24.00
CA ARG A 33 12.09 -15.37 -23.83
C ARG A 33 12.76 -14.58 -22.72
N ALA A 34 12.66 -13.25 -22.74
CA ALA A 34 13.10 -12.43 -21.63
C ALA A 34 12.24 -12.71 -20.38
N PRO A 35 12.85 -13.02 -19.22
CA PRO A 35 12.08 -13.24 -18.01
C PRO A 35 11.49 -11.93 -17.47
N TYR A 36 10.30 -12.03 -16.90
CA TYR A 36 9.73 -11.00 -16.03
C TYR A 36 9.34 -11.68 -14.72
N THR A 37 10.11 -11.42 -13.69
CA THR A 37 9.99 -12.13 -12.43
C THR A 37 9.51 -11.20 -11.33
N VAL A 38 8.50 -11.63 -10.60
CA VAL A 38 7.99 -10.97 -9.39
C VAL A 38 7.91 -12.01 -8.27
N VAL A 39 8.42 -11.65 -7.11
CA VAL A 39 8.23 -12.43 -5.89
C VAL A 39 7.22 -11.71 -5.01
N ILE A 40 6.22 -12.43 -4.52
CA ILE A 40 5.20 -11.84 -3.65
C ILE A 40 5.84 -11.38 -2.34
N PRO A 41 5.47 -10.22 -1.76
CA PRO A 41 5.69 -9.99 -0.35
C PRO A 41 4.91 -11.05 0.44
N PRO A 42 5.58 -12.04 1.05
CA PRO A 42 4.88 -13.19 1.58
C PRO A 42 4.01 -12.77 2.78
N PRO A 43 2.67 -12.90 2.69
CA PRO A 43 1.81 -12.52 3.79
C PRO A 43 2.04 -13.38 5.03
N ASN A 44 1.99 -12.74 6.19
CA ASN A 44 2.10 -13.41 7.48
C ASN A 44 0.91 -14.35 7.72
N VAL A 45 1.17 -15.58 8.15
CA VAL A 45 0.13 -16.58 8.50
C VAL A 45 -0.60 -16.26 9.81
N THR A 46 -0.77 -14.98 10.13
CA THR A 46 -1.41 -14.49 11.35
C THR A 46 -2.92 -14.28 11.22
N GLY A 47 -3.47 -14.49 10.04
CA GLY A 47 -4.90 -14.34 9.77
C GLY A 47 -5.22 -14.24 8.28
N VAL A 48 -6.37 -13.62 7.96
CA VAL A 48 -6.84 -13.40 6.59
C VAL A 48 -6.24 -12.11 6.01
N LEU A 49 -6.25 -11.96 4.68
CA LEU A 49 -5.81 -10.75 4.01
C LEU A 49 -6.75 -9.58 4.30
N HIS A 50 -6.23 -8.35 4.22
CA HIS A 50 -6.97 -7.10 4.33
C HIS A 50 -6.82 -6.27 3.06
N MET A 51 -7.49 -5.11 2.98
CA MET A 51 -7.53 -4.27 1.76
C MET A 51 -6.13 -3.82 1.29
N GLY A 52 -5.18 -3.62 2.18
CA GLY A 52 -3.79 -3.32 1.79
C GLY A 52 -3.13 -4.45 0.99
N HIS A 53 -3.39 -5.71 1.35
CA HIS A 53 -2.93 -6.87 0.56
C HIS A 53 -3.65 -6.94 -0.80
N MET A 54 -4.94 -6.60 -0.84
CA MET A 54 -5.69 -6.58 -2.11
C MET A 54 -5.10 -5.57 -3.07
N LEU A 55 -4.78 -4.36 -2.60
CA LEU A 55 -4.10 -3.33 -3.41
C LEU A 55 -2.75 -3.82 -3.92
N ASN A 56 -1.90 -4.28 -3.01
CA ASN A 56 -0.53 -4.72 -3.33
C ASN A 56 -0.53 -5.83 -4.39
N ASN A 57 -1.35 -6.86 -4.19
CA ASN A 57 -1.43 -7.99 -5.12
C ASN A 57 -2.13 -7.65 -6.44
N THR A 58 -3.06 -6.71 -6.44
CA THR A 58 -3.66 -6.20 -7.68
C THR A 58 -2.61 -5.51 -8.55
N ILE A 59 -1.76 -4.68 -7.96
CA ILE A 59 -0.66 -4.01 -8.70
C ILE A 59 0.33 -5.02 -9.26
N GLN A 60 0.74 -6.02 -8.46
CA GLN A 60 1.62 -7.08 -8.93
C GLN A 60 1.00 -7.83 -10.11
N ASP A 61 -0.27 -8.20 -10.01
CA ASP A 61 -0.98 -8.94 -11.07
C ASP A 61 -1.10 -8.12 -12.36
N ILE A 62 -1.36 -6.82 -12.26
CA ILE A 62 -1.39 -5.92 -13.42
C ILE A 62 -0.05 -5.94 -14.15
N LEU A 63 1.05 -5.79 -13.44
CA LEU A 63 2.40 -5.78 -14.02
C LEU A 63 2.76 -7.13 -14.63
N VAL A 64 2.43 -8.23 -13.95
CA VAL A 64 2.70 -9.59 -14.42
C VAL A 64 1.87 -9.92 -15.68
N ARG A 65 0.58 -9.60 -15.68
CA ARG A 65 -0.29 -9.83 -16.86
C ARG A 65 0.15 -9.00 -18.05
N ARG A 66 0.51 -7.73 -17.82
CA ARG A 66 1.04 -6.88 -18.88
C ARG A 66 2.34 -7.46 -19.47
N ALA A 67 3.28 -7.87 -18.64
CA ALA A 67 4.55 -8.46 -19.08
C ALA A 67 4.32 -9.74 -19.91
N ARG A 68 3.36 -10.59 -19.51
CA ARG A 68 2.98 -11.79 -20.25
C ARG A 68 2.41 -11.42 -21.62
N MET A 69 1.56 -10.41 -21.69
CA MET A 69 0.98 -9.90 -22.94
C MET A 69 2.01 -9.15 -23.81
N GLU A 70 3.15 -8.74 -23.27
CA GLU A 70 4.29 -8.23 -24.03
C GLU A 70 5.19 -9.35 -24.58
N GLY A 71 4.84 -10.61 -24.36
CA GLY A 71 5.57 -11.79 -24.83
C GLY A 71 6.75 -12.20 -23.94
N LYS A 72 6.89 -11.62 -22.75
CA LYS A 72 7.88 -12.03 -21.77
C LYS A 72 7.47 -13.33 -21.07
N ASN A 73 8.46 -14.06 -20.56
CA ASN A 73 8.20 -15.21 -19.69
C ASN A 73 7.94 -14.70 -18.27
N ALA A 74 6.67 -14.52 -17.95
CA ALA A 74 6.25 -13.98 -16.66
C ALA A 74 6.22 -15.09 -15.60
N CYS A 75 6.95 -14.87 -14.50
CA CYS A 75 7.00 -15.73 -13.33
C CYS A 75 6.66 -14.94 -12.08
N TRP A 76 5.51 -15.21 -11.48
CA TRP A 76 5.10 -14.62 -10.21
C TRP A 76 5.06 -15.70 -9.14
N VAL A 77 6.03 -15.66 -8.23
CA VAL A 77 6.17 -16.66 -7.17
C VAL A 77 5.32 -16.31 -5.97
N PRO A 78 4.30 -17.12 -5.64
CA PRO A 78 3.50 -16.95 -4.44
C PRO A 78 4.16 -17.56 -3.22
N GLY A 79 3.72 -17.14 -2.02
CA GLY A 79 4.16 -17.74 -0.78
C GLY A 79 3.61 -17.05 0.44
N THR A 80 4.01 -17.56 1.61
CA THR A 80 3.61 -17.04 2.92
C THR A 80 4.80 -16.99 3.87
N ASP A 81 4.73 -16.12 4.87
CA ASP A 81 5.74 -15.96 5.91
C ASP A 81 5.26 -16.57 7.23
N HIS A 82 6.13 -17.29 7.92
CA HIS A 82 5.85 -17.89 9.21
C HIS A 82 5.68 -16.86 10.34
N ALA A 83 6.19 -15.65 10.16
CA ALA A 83 5.99 -14.48 11.02
C ALA A 83 6.32 -14.68 12.51
N SER A 84 7.26 -15.54 12.82
CA SER A 84 7.83 -15.82 14.17
C SER A 84 6.97 -15.36 15.36
N ILE A 85 7.32 -14.23 15.97
CA ILE A 85 6.66 -13.68 17.16
C ILE A 85 5.15 -13.44 16.97
N ALA A 86 4.74 -12.95 15.80
CA ALA A 86 3.34 -12.63 15.55
C ALA A 86 2.46 -13.88 15.47
N THR A 87 2.94 -14.95 14.87
CA THR A 87 2.24 -16.23 14.79
C THR A 87 2.27 -16.94 16.14
N GLU A 88 3.40 -16.98 16.82
CA GLU A 88 3.49 -17.55 18.16
C GLU A 88 2.49 -16.91 19.13
N ALA A 89 2.38 -15.57 19.13
CA ALA A 89 1.41 -14.87 19.95
C ALA A 89 -0.05 -15.27 19.64
N LYS A 90 -0.39 -15.54 18.38
CA LYS A 90 -1.73 -16.01 17.99
C LYS A 90 -2.00 -17.44 18.47
N VAL A 91 -1.00 -18.31 18.36
CA VAL A 91 -1.11 -19.69 18.84
C VAL A 91 -1.27 -19.73 20.37
N VAL A 92 -0.46 -18.93 21.09
CA VAL A 92 -0.56 -18.79 22.55
C VAL A 92 -1.96 -18.29 22.96
N ALA A 93 -2.50 -17.28 22.29
CA ALA A 93 -3.85 -16.78 22.55
C ALA A 93 -4.92 -17.84 22.31
N LYS A 94 -4.85 -18.60 21.20
CA LYS A 94 -5.78 -19.71 20.89
C LYS A 94 -5.72 -20.84 21.91
N LEU A 95 -4.53 -21.14 22.43
CA LEU A 95 -4.35 -22.13 23.51
C LEU A 95 -4.93 -21.64 24.84
N ALA A 96 -4.74 -20.35 25.16
CA ALA A 96 -5.27 -19.73 26.37
C ALA A 96 -6.80 -19.75 26.43
N GLU A 97 -7.49 -19.61 25.29
CA GLU A 97 -8.95 -19.77 25.17
C GLU A 97 -9.42 -21.18 25.60
N LYS A 98 -8.55 -22.17 25.45
CA LYS A 98 -8.77 -23.56 25.88
C LYS A 98 -8.23 -23.86 27.29
N GLY A 99 -7.74 -22.84 27.99
CA GLY A 99 -7.15 -22.97 29.33
C GLY A 99 -5.76 -23.59 29.35
N VAL A 100 -5.07 -23.69 28.21
CA VAL A 100 -3.72 -24.25 28.09
C VAL A 100 -2.69 -23.11 28.03
N LYS A 101 -1.67 -23.17 28.89
CA LYS A 101 -0.54 -22.24 28.86
C LYS A 101 0.60 -22.85 28.04
N LYS A 102 1.41 -21.99 27.38
CA LYS A 102 2.61 -22.44 26.67
C LYS A 102 3.56 -23.22 27.58
N THR A 103 3.67 -22.80 28.85
CA THR A 103 4.49 -23.47 29.89
C THR A 103 4.03 -24.85 30.26
N ASP A 104 2.80 -25.26 29.95
CA ASP A 104 2.27 -26.59 30.21
C ASP A 104 2.67 -27.59 29.11
N LEU A 105 3.29 -27.11 28.01
CA LEU A 105 3.63 -27.89 26.84
C LEU A 105 5.15 -28.02 26.69
N SER A 106 5.58 -29.14 26.10
CA SER A 106 6.92 -29.25 25.52
C SER A 106 7.02 -28.43 24.23
N ARG A 107 8.24 -28.12 23.78
CA ARG A 107 8.48 -27.45 22.47
C ARG A 107 7.79 -28.20 21.33
N ASP A 108 7.95 -29.51 21.26
CA ASP A 108 7.38 -30.32 20.20
C ASP A 108 5.84 -30.31 20.19
N GLU A 109 5.20 -30.35 21.37
CA GLU A 109 3.76 -30.22 21.49
C GLU A 109 3.26 -28.84 21.02
N PHE A 110 3.95 -27.77 21.43
CA PHE A 110 3.61 -26.43 20.99
C PHE A 110 3.77 -26.27 19.48
N LEU A 111 4.84 -26.78 18.88
CA LEU A 111 5.08 -26.71 17.46
C LEU A 111 4.00 -27.41 16.62
N LYS A 112 3.40 -28.50 17.12
CA LYS A 112 2.23 -29.11 16.45
C LYS A 112 1.08 -28.12 16.31
N HIS A 113 0.76 -27.41 17.40
CA HIS A 113 -0.30 -26.38 17.36
C HIS A 113 0.06 -25.21 16.42
N ALA A 114 1.32 -24.81 16.35
CA ALA A 114 1.77 -23.77 15.45
C ALA A 114 1.71 -24.20 13.96
N TRP A 115 2.04 -25.45 13.65
CA TRP A 115 1.90 -26.02 12.31
C TRP A 115 0.42 -26.16 11.90
N ASP A 116 -0.46 -26.60 12.80
CA ASP A 116 -1.90 -26.66 12.53
C ASP A 116 -2.47 -25.28 12.21
N TRP A 117 -2.09 -24.27 12.99
CA TRP A 117 -2.44 -22.87 12.73
C TRP A 117 -1.96 -22.40 11.35
N THR A 118 -0.72 -22.70 11.02
CA THR A 118 -0.08 -22.29 9.76
C THR A 118 -0.74 -22.94 8.54
N HIS A 119 -1.07 -24.22 8.60
CA HIS A 119 -1.77 -24.91 7.51
C HIS A 119 -3.18 -24.34 7.30
N GLU A 120 -3.91 -24.06 8.39
CA GLU A 120 -5.24 -23.46 8.32
C GLU A 120 -5.21 -22.08 7.65
N HIS A 121 -4.40 -21.16 8.18
CA HIS A 121 -4.39 -19.76 7.75
C HIS A 121 -3.65 -19.55 6.43
N GLY A 122 -2.58 -20.27 6.17
CA GLY A 122 -1.88 -20.24 4.87
C GLY A 122 -2.79 -20.65 3.73
N GLY A 123 -3.61 -21.70 3.92
CA GLY A 123 -4.61 -22.12 2.93
C GLY A 123 -5.68 -21.07 2.64
N ILE A 124 -6.14 -20.34 3.66
CA ILE A 124 -7.12 -19.25 3.51
C ILE A 124 -6.51 -18.11 2.68
N ILE A 125 -5.29 -17.68 3.00
CA ILE A 125 -4.58 -16.60 2.30
C ILE A 125 -4.47 -16.91 0.81
N LEU A 126 -4.02 -18.09 0.45
CA LEU A 126 -3.86 -18.50 -0.94
C LEU A 126 -5.20 -18.57 -1.69
N LYS A 127 -6.28 -18.99 -1.03
CA LYS A 127 -7.64 -18.94 -1.60
C LYS A 127 -8.12 -17.52 -1.83
N GLN A 128 -7.85 -16.59 -0.93
CA GLN A 128 -8.20 -15.17 -1.08
C GLN A 128 -7.49 -14.55 -2.28
N LEU A 129 -6.21 -14.86 -2.49
CA LEU A 129 -5.45 -14.40 -3.66
C LEU A 129 -6.05 -14.94 -4.96
N ARG A 130 -6.46 -16.21 -5.00
CA ARG A 130 -7.15 -16.79 -6.17
C ARG A 130 -8.48 -16.11 -6.44
N ARG A 131 -9.26 -15.79 -5.42
CA ARG A 131 -10.52 -15.05 -5.56
C ARG A 131 -10.32 -13.65 -6.14
N LEU A 132 -9.21 -12.99 -5.83
CA LEU A 132 -8.81 -11.70 -6.41
C LEU A 132 -8.43 -11.81 -7.91
N GLY A 133 -8.15 -13.01 -8.39
CA GLY A 133 -7.70 -13.24 -9.76
C GLY A 133 -6.19 -13.23 -9.93
N ALA A 134 -5.43 -13.38 -8.86
CA ALA A 134 -3.97 -13.35 -8.90
C ALA A 134 -3.41 -14.45 -9.81
N SER A 135 -2.58 -14.06 -10.79
CA SER A 135 -1.98 -14.95 -11.79
C SER A 135 -0.61 -15.51 -11.37
N CYS A 136 -0.54 -15.99 -10.12
CA CYS A 136 0.65 -16.62 -9.57
C CYS A 136 0.91 -17.99 -10.19
N ASP A 137 2.18 -18.33 -10.34
CA ASP A 137 2.61 -19.71 -10.61
C ASP A 137 2.47 -20.55 -9.31
N TRP A 138 1.29 -21.12 -9.13
CA TRP A 138 0.94 -21.83 -7.89
C TRP A 138 1.77 -23.10 -7.64
N ASP A 139 2.37 -23.67 -8.66
CA ASP A 139 3.26 -24.82 -8.53
C ASP A 139 4.57 -24.43 -7.81
N ARG A 140 4.89 -23.11 -7.75
CA ARG A 140 6.04 -22.54 -7.05
C ARG A 140 5.72 -21.99 -5.65
N THR A 141 4.54 -22.31 -5.13
CA THR A 141 4.15 -21.82 -3.79
C THR A 141 5.21 -22.18 -2.76
N ALA A 142 5.77 -21.16 -2.09
CA ALA A 142 6.82 -21.31 -1.10
C ALA A 142 6.37 -20.83 0.28
N PHE A 143 7.00 -21.37 1.31
CA PHE A 143 6.81 -20.96 2.69
C PHE A 143 8.16 -20.72 3.34
N THR A 144 8.30 -19.64 4.08
CA THR A 144 9.62 -19.26 4.65
C THR A 144 10.22 -20.30 5.59
N MET A 145 9.41 -21.23 6.10
CA MET A 145 9.87 -22.35 6.93
C MET A 145 9.74 -23.74 6.27
N ASP A 146 9.54 -23.82 4.96
CA ASP A 146 9.67 -25.12 4.29
C ASP A 146 11.14 -25.60 4.28
N ASP A 147 11.35 -26.86 3.90
CA ASP A 147 12.65 -27.52 4.04
C ASP A 147 13.76 -26.79 3.28
N GLU A 148 13.54 -26.40 2.02
CA GLU A 148 14.54 -25.72 1.20
C GLU A 148 14.89 -24.32 1.71
N ARG A 149 13.87 -23.55 2.16
CA ARG A 149 14.08 -22.21 2.70
C ARG A 149 14.74 -22.29 4.07
N SER A 150 14.38 -23.27 4.90
CA SER A 150 15.01 -23.52 6.19
C SER A 150 16.49 -23.89 6.03
N GLU A 151 16.81 -24.79 5.11
CA GLU A 151 18.21 -25.14 4.83
C GLU A 151 19.02 -23.90 4.37
N SER A 152 18.43 -23.06 3.51
CA SER A 152 19.07 -21.82 3.04
C SER A 152 19.37 -20.86 4.20
N VAL A 153 18.44 -20.71 5.13
CA VAL A 153 18.60 -19.85 6.32
C VAL A 153 19.73 -20.33 7.21
N LEU A 154 19.77 -21.63 7.49
CA LEU A 154 20.82 -22.21 8.34
C LEU A 154 22.20 -22.12 7.68
N LYS A 155 22.30 -22.36 6.38
CA LYS A 155 23.56 -22.17 5.61
C LYS A 155 24.06 -20.73 5.68
N VAL A 156 23.16 -19.76 5.50
CA VAL A 156 23.51 -18.34 5.58
C VAL A 156 23.98 -17.96 6.99
N PHE A 157 23.31 -18.46 8.03
CA PHE A 157 23.75 -18.24 9.40
C PHE A 157 25.18 -18.79 9.64
N CYS A 158 25.44 -20.02 9.24
CA CYS A 158 26.76 -20.65 9.39
C CYS A 158 27.84 -19.88 8.61
N ASP A 159 27.56 -19.51 7.37
CA ASP A 159 28.49 -18.76 6.51
C ASP A 159 28.85 -17.39 7.12
N LEU A 160 27.84 -16.64 7.57
CA LEU A 160 28.05 -15.33 8.18
C LEU A 160 28.75 -15.41 9.53
N TYR A 161 28.53 -16.49 10.27
CA TYR A 161 29.28 -16.76 11.51
C TYR A 161 30.76 -17.06 11.22
N GLU A 162 31.04 -17.90 10.24
CA GLU A 162 32.44 -18.21 9.83
C GLU A 162 33.17 -16.98 9.31
N LYS A 163 32.47 -16.06 8.62
CA LYS A 163 32.99 -14.75 8.20
C LYS A 163 33.19 -13.77 9.37
N GLY A 164 32.79 -14.11 10.59
CA GLY A 164 32.86 -13.25 11.76
C GLY A 164 31.86 -12.07 11.74
N LEU A 165 30.83 -12.15 10.89
CA LEU A 165 29.76 -11.15 10.80
C LEU A 165 28.62 -11.42 11.79
N ILE A 166 28.39 -12.68 12.15
CA ILE A 166 27.49 -13.05 13.25
C ILE A 166 28.31 -13.28 14.52
N TYR A 167 27.85 -12.75 15.63
CA TYR A 167 28.47 -12.94 16.95
C TYR A 167 27.41 -13.04 18.04
N ARG A 168 27.77 -13.66 19.16
CA ARG A 168 26.98 -13.72 20.38
C ARG A 168 27.59 -12.85 21.45
N GLY A 169 26.80 -12.00 22.07
CA GLY A 169 27.32 -11.09 23.10
C GLY A 169 26.23 -10.48 23.97
N VAL A 170 26.67 -9.91 25.09
CA VAL A 170 25.79 -9.14 26.00
C VAL A 170 25.67 -7.71 25.47
N ARG A 171 24.46 -7.28 25.21
CA ARG A 171 24.16 -5.90 24.81
C ARG A 171 22.83 -5.44 25.42
N MET A 172 22.65 -4.14 25.46
CA MET A 172 21.35 -3.54 25.74
C MET A 172 20.43 -3.77 24.55
N VAL A 173 19.31 -4.45 24.78
CA VAL A 173 18.31 -4.74 23.77
C VAL A 173 16.95 -4.16 24.16
N ASN A 174 16.08 -3.97 23.17
CA ASN A 174 14.68 -3.69 23.41
C ASN A 174 13.99 -5.01 23.76
N TRP A 175 13.40 -5.08 24.94
CA TRP A 175 12.74 -6.29 25.44
C TRP A 175 11.24 -6.11 25.47
N ASP A 176 10.51 -7.07 24.93
CA ASP A 176 9.05 -7.16 25.03
C ASP A 176 8.69 -8.03 26.26
N PRO A 177 8.22 -7.45 27.38
CA PRO A 177 7.95 -8.23 28.58
C PRO A 177 6.68 -9.10 28.48
N GLN A 178 5.77 -8.82 27.55
CA GLN A 178 4.60 -9.66 27.32
C GLN A 178 4.94 -10.89 26.49
N ALA A 179 5.66 -10.70 25.39
CA ALA A 179 6.15 -11.81 24.57
C ALA A 179 7.40 -12.50 25.13
N GLN A 180 8.06 -11.86 26.11
CA GLN A 180 9.29 -12.31 26.76
C GLN A 180 10.41 -12.61 25.75
N THR A 181 10.63 -11.68 24.84
CA THR A 181 11.63 -11.80 23.77
C THR A 181 12.29 -10.46 23.44
N ALA A 182 13.51 -10.53 22.92
CA ALA A 182 14.20 -9.38 22.35
C ALA A 182 13.52 -8.91 21.04
N LEU A 183 13.60 -7.63 20.78
CA LEU A 183 13.15 -6.97 19.56
C LEU A 183 14.34 -6.27 18.88
N SER A 184 14.28 -6.10 17.57
CA SER A 184 15.16 -5.18 16.86
C SER A 184 14.69 -3.73 17.05
N ASP A 185 15.56 -2.77 16.77
CA ASP A 185 15.23 -1.34 16.93
C ASP A 185 14.04 -0.93 16.02
N GLU A 186 13.92 -1.53 14.85
CA GLU A 186 12.84 -1.27 13.90
C GLU A 186 11.46 -1.77 14.38
N GLU A 187 11.41 -2.75 15.28
CA GLU A 187 10.18 -3.29 15.87
C GLU A 187 9.62 -2.43 17.01
N VAL A 188 10.27 -1.32 17.32
CA VAL A 188 9.85 -0.38 18.38
C VAL A 188 9.13 0.83 17.78
N MET A 189 7.87 1.00 18.15
CA MET A 189 7.06 2.16 17.77
C MET A 189 7.05 3.20 18.88
N TYR A 190 7.48 4.42 18.58
CA TYR A 190 7.43 5.52 19.55
C TYR A 190 6.08 6.22 19.50
N LYS A 191 5.44 6.34 20.67
CA LYS A 191 4.19 7.08 20.87
C LYS A 191 4.40 8.22 21.84
N GLU A 192 3.75 9.35 21.59
CA GLU A 192 3.65 10.43 22.56
C GLU A 192 2.68 10.03 23.67
N GLU A 193 3.12 10.15 24.92
CA GLU A 193 2.32 9.85 26.10
C GLU A 193 2.32 11.02 27.08
N HIS A 194 1.13 11.28 27.63
CA HIS A 194 0.96 12.16 28.77
C HIS A 194 1.31 11.40 30.05
N SER A 195 2.51 11.58 30.54
CA SER A 195 3.02 10.91 31.73
C SER A 195 3.31 11.92 32.85
N LYS A 196 4.01 11.48 33.86
CA LYS A 196 4.45 12.33 34.98
C LYS A 196 5.97 12.40 35.03
N LEU A 197 6.48 13.55 35.41
CA LEU A 197 7.87 13.75 35.77
C LEU A 197 7.97 13.87 37.32
N TYR A 198 8.71 12.95 37.88
CA TYR A 198 8.85 12.81 39.33
C TYR A 198 10.20 13.44 39.78
N TYR A 199 10.17 14.37 40.74
CA TYR A 199 11.35 15.02 41.30
C TYR A 199 11.66 14.38 42.65
N LEU A 200 12.75 13.60 42.70
CA LEU A 200 13.11 12.73 43.82
C LEU A 200 14.30 13.30 44.57
N LYS A 201 14.25 13.22 45.93
CA LYS A 201 15.32 13.66 46.82
C LYS A 201 16.30 12.54 47.12
N TYR A 202 17.54 12.71 46.73
CA TYR A 202 18.66 11.85 47.07
C TYR A 202 19.46 12.50 48.15
N MET A 203 19.41 11.97 49.35
CA MET A 203 20.12 12.53 50.52
C MET A 203 21.61 12.40 50.33
N VAL A 204 22.36 13.46 50.65
CA VAL A 204 23.84 13.48 50.55
C VAL A 204 24.46 12.88 51.82
N VAL A 205 25.32 11.87 51.64
CA VAL A 205 25.95 11.14 52.78
C VAL A 205 26.85 12.04 53.60
N GLU A 206 27.70 12.82 52.95
CA GLU A 206 28.72 13.71 53.62
C GLU A 206 28.11 14.97 54.18
N GLU A 207 26.90 15.31 53.86
CA GLU A 207 26.20 16.51 54.35
C GLU A 207 24.77 16.17 54.82
N PRO A 208 24.63 15.65 56.06
CA PRO A 208 23.32 15.30 56.62
C PRO A 208 22.31 16.45 56.55
N GLY A 209 21.11 16.13 56.02
CA GLY A 209 20.05 17.11 55.86
C GLY A 209 20.04 17.83 54.50
N LYS A 210 21.09 17.70 53.71
CA LYS A 210 21.10 18.17 52.31
C LYS A 210 20.75 17.02 51.33
N TYR A 211 20.18 17.39 50.21
CA TYR A 211 19.77 16.44 49.15
C TYR A 211 20.00 17.01 47.77
N ALA A 212 20.23 16.14 46.82
CA ALA A 212 20.17 16.41 45.40
C ALA A 212 18.79 16.05 44.86
N VAL A 213 18.31 16.74 43.87
CA VAL A 213 17.02 16.45 43.24
C VAL A 213 17.24 15.86 41.84
N VAL A 214 16.67 14.71 41.60
CA VAL A 214 16.65 14.02 40.29
C VAL A 214 15.24 14.07 39.71
N ALA A 215 15.11 14.41 38.44
CA ALA A 215 13.84 14.33 37.70
C ALA A 215 13.83 13.05 36.83
N THR A 216 12.80 12.21 36.99
CA THR A 216 12.64 10.98 36.20
C THR A 216 11.21 10.71 35.82
N THR A 217 10.99 10.15 34.66
CA THR A 217 9.68 9.60 34.21
C THR A 217 9.49 8.16 34.68
N ARG A 218 10.54 7.51 35.19
CA ARG A 218 10.58 6.09 35.55
C ARG A 218 11.03 5.86 37.01
N PRO A 219 10.24 6.27 38.00
CA PRO A 219 10.62 6.12 39.41
C PRO A 219 10.74 4.64 39.82
N GLU A 220 10.10 3.71 39.12
CA GLU A 220 10.21 2.26 39.35
C GLU A 220 11.61 1.69 39.10
N THR A 221 12.51 2.43 38.46
CA THR A 221 13.88 1.96 38.15
C THR A 221 14.93 2.35 39.19
N ILE A 222 14.58 3.16 40.20
CA ILE A 222 15.59 3.65 41.15
C ILE A 222 16.29 2.55 41.96
N MET A 223 15.62 1.41 42.14
CA MET A 223 16.24 0.23 42.78
C MET A 223 17.49 -0.29 42.06
N GLY A 224 17.63 0.04 40.77
CA GLY A 224 18.79 -0.30 39.96
C GLY A 224 19.84 0.79 39.82
N ASP A 225 19.70 1.93 40.52
CA ASP A 225 20.64 3.03 40.45
C ASP A 225 22.00 2.66 41.04
N THR A 226 23.08 2.98 40.32
CA THR A 226 24.46 2.69 40.74
C THR A 226 25.33 3.96 40.79
N ALA A 227 24.87 5.09 40.29
CA ALA A 227 25.50 6.39 40.40
C ALA A 227 24.48 7.54 40.21
N MET A 228 24.86 8.73 40.63
CA MET A 228 24.28 9.99 40.18
C MET A 228 25.32 10.70 39.32
N CYS A 229 24.89 11.26 38.16
CA CYS A 229 25.78 11.97 37.26
C CYS A 229 25.48 13.47 37.28
N ILE A 230 26.51 14.31 37.32
CA ILE A 230 26.42 15.75 37.17
C ILE A 230 27.37 16.22 36.06
N ASN A 231 27.08 17.37 35.47
CA ASN A 231 28.03 17.98 34.55
C ASN A 231 29.14 18.71 35.37
N PRO A 232 30.42 18.46 35.06
CA PRO A 232 31.54 19.08 35.79
C PRO A 232 31.55 20.62 35.73
N ASN A 233 30.88 21.21 34.76
CA ASN A 233 30.80 22.66 34.56
C ASN A 233 29.47 23.28 35.03
N ASP A 234 28.58 22.51 35.64
CA ASP A 234 27.30 23.01 36.14
C ASP A 234 27.50 23.73 37.54
N PRO A 235 27.42 25.07 37.61
CA PRO A 235 27.62 25.77 38.84
C PRO A 235 26.58 25.47 39.94
N LYS A 236 25.41 24.94 39.56
CA LYS A 236 24.34 24.56 40.50
C LYS A 236 24.67 23.29 41.27
N ASN A 237 25.40 22.35 40.66
CA ASN A 237 25.61 21.02 41.16
C ASN A 237 27.08 20.69 41.47
N THR A 238 28.02 21.60 41.23
CA THR A 238 29.46 21.41 41.53
C THR A 238 29.75 21.09 43.01
N TRP A 239 28.88 21.49 43.96
CA TRP A 239 28.97 21.16 45.36
C TRP A 239 28.82 19.66 45.65
N LEU A 240 28.29 18.87 44.72
CA LEU A 240 28.15 17.43 44.84
C LEU A 240 29.40 16.63 44.40
N LYS A 241 30.41 17.30 43.86
CA LYS A 241 31.66 16.64 43.41
C LYS A 241 32.31 15.82 44.50
N GLY A 242 32.65 14.57 44.19
CA GLY A 242 33.35 13.66 45.10
C GLY A 242 32.51 13.14 46.27
N LYS A 243 31.18 13.41 46.27
CA LYS A 243 30.25 12.96 47.31
C LYS A 243 29.49 11.71 46.93
N HIS A 244 28.74 11.17 47.88
CA HIS A 244 27.83 10.05 47.71
C HIS A 244 26.41 10.47 48.04
N VAL A 245 25.46 9.84 47.41
CA VAL A 245 24.02 10.04 47.66
C VAL A 245 23.34 8.72 47.98
N ILE A 246 22.22 8.80 48.68
CA ILE A 246 21.42 7.63 49.09
C ILE A 246 20.26 7.49 48.16
N VAL A 247 20.10 6.31 47.53
CA VAL A 247 18.94 5.99 46.72
C VAL A 247 17.68 5.98 47.58
N PRO A 248 16.67 6.79 47.26
CA PRO A 248 15.45 6.90 48.06
C PRO A 248 14.75 5.55 48.25
N LEU A 249 14.22 5.31 49.48
CA LEU A 249 13.57 4.06 49.90
C LEU A 249 14.51 2.84 49.97
N VAL A 250 15.47 2.72 49.08
CA VAL A 250 16.40 1.61 48.99
C VAL A 250 17.49 1.67 50.04
N GLY A 251 17.97 2.89 50.37
CA GLY A 251 19.03 3.12 51.31
C GLY A 251 20.44 2.82 50.83
N ARG A 252 20.64 2.47 49.55
CA ARG A 252 21.97 2.22 48.98
C ARG A 252 22.72 3.53 48.80
N GLU A 253 23.98 3.58 49.24
CA GLU A 253 24.91 4.65 48.92
C GLU A 253 25.48 4.45 47.51
N ILE A 254 25.45 5.51 46.68
CA ILE A 254 25.97 5.51 45.31
C ILE A 254 26.85 6.78 45.12
N PRO A 255 27.92 6.67 44.29
CA PRO A 255 28.79 7.81 44.03
C PRO A 255 28.16 8.85 43.13
N VAL A 256 28.57 10.09 43.28
CA VAL A 256 28.34 11.15 42.29
C VAL A 256 29.49 11.14 41.30
N ILE A 257 29.19 10.86 40.05
CA ILE A 257 30.15 10.89 38.92
C ILE A 257 29.99 12.17 38.12
N GLU A 258 31.01 12.50 37.36
CA GLU A 258 31.04 13.71 36.51
C GLU A 258 31.15 13.33 35.06
N ASP A 259 30.22 13.85 34.24
CA ASP A 259 30.24 13.63 32.79
C ASP A 259 29.56 14.79 32.05
N ASP A 260 30.14 15.20 30.93
CA ASP A 260 29.62 16.25 30.06
C ASP A 260 28.34 15.85 29.31
N TYR A 261 27.97 14.56 29.36
CA TYR A 261 26.70 14.04 28.86
C TYR A 261 25.48 14.73 29.48
N VAL A 262 25.57 15.13 30.77
CA VAL A 262 24.44 15.79 31.46
C VAL A 262 24.27 17.22 30.95
N ASP A 263 23.10 17.52 30.42
CA ASP A 263 22.74 18.86 29.97
C ASP A 263 22.48 19.79 31.17
N ILE A 264 23.22 20.87 31.24
CA ILE A 264 23.15 21.86 32.33
C ILE A 264 21.81 22.61 32.31
N GLU A 265 21.21 22.79 31.12
CA GLU A 265 19.98 23.56 30.93
C GLU A 265 18.73 22.69 31.11
N PHE A 266 18.88 21.36 31.11
CA PHE A 266 17.74 20.45 31.20
C PHE A 266 17.51 19.94 32.62
N GLY A 267 16.29 20.06 33.13
CA GLY A 267 15.84 19.49 34.39
C GLY A 267 16.58 20.09 35.60
N THR A 268 17.07 19.20 36.46
CA THR A 268 17.78 19.56 37.70
C THR A 268 19.31 19.62 37.55
N GLY A 269 19.83 19.16 36.44
CA GLY A 269 21.26 18.94 36.20
C GLY A 269 21.85 17.76 36.98
N CYS A 270 21.04 16.99 37.72
CA CYS A 270 21.38 15.73 38.36
C CYS A 270 20.67 14.57 37.65
N LEU A 271 21.43 13.63 37.10
CA LEU A 271 20.93 12.46 36.41
C LEU A 271 21.13 11.21 37.26
N LYS A 272 20.07 10.46 37.56
CA LYS A 272 20.23 9.12 38.10
C LYS A 272 20.76 8.19 37.03
N VAL A 273 21.66 7.30 37.37
CA VAL A 273 22.28 6.37 36.42
C VAL A 273 21.87 4.94 36.76
N THR A 274 21.08 4.32 35.86
CA THR A 274 20.55 2.96 35.98
C THR A 274 21.04 2.10 34.79
N PRO A 275 22.29 1.61 34.83
CA PRO A 275 22.94 1.01 33.64
C PRO A 275 22.23 -0.22 33.05
N ALA A 276 21.41 -0.90 33.86
CA ALA A 276 20.70 -2.09 33.40
C ALA A 276 19.40 -1.78 32.62
N HIS A 277 18.86 -0.54 32.69
CA HIS A 277 17.50 -0.22 32.23
C HIS A 277 17.40 1.04 31.37
N ASP A 278 18.52 1.62 30.95
CA ASP A 278 18.59 2.73 29.99
C ASP A 278 19.87 2.62 29.17
N ILE A 279 19.79 2.85 27.87
CA ILE A 279 20.93 2.71 26.97
C ILE A 279 22.00 3.78 27.20
N ASN A 280 21.60 4.99 27.53
CA ASN A 280 22.56 6.08 27.80
C ASN A 280 23.24 5.87 29.16
N ASP A 281 22.47 5.45 30.16
CA ASP A 281 23.00 5.08 31.47
C ASP A 281 23.96 3.88 31.39
N HIS A 282 23.65 2.93 30.50
CA HIS A 282 24.55 1.80 30.23
C HIS A 282 25.90 2.28 29.67
N ASN A 283 25.89 3.20 28.72
CA ASN A 283 27.11 3.76 28.15
C ASN A 283 27.92 4.54 29.19
N LEU A 284 27.24 5.32 30.05
CA LEU A 284 27.88 5.96 31.21
C LEU A 284 28.45 4.91 32.18
N GLY A 285 27.72 3.85 32.42
CA GLY A 285 28.16 2.72 33.25
C GLY A 285 29.47 2.09 32.76
N LEU A 286 29.54 1.82 31.46
CA LEU A 286 30.77 1.32 30.83
C LEU A 286 31.93 2.30 30.93
N LYS A 287 31.67 3.60 30.66
CA LYS A 287 32.70 4.66 30.72
C LYS A 287 33.27 4.86 32.13
N HIS A 288 32.43 4.74 33.15
CA HIS A 288 32.79 5.00 34.55
C HIS A 288 32.97 3.73 35.38
N GLY A 289 32.88 2.53 34.79
CA GLY A 289 33.08 1.27 35.49
C GLY A 289 32.01 0.96 36.53
N LEU A 290 30.75 1.33 36.31
CA LEU A 290 29.65 1.12 37.25
C LEU A 290 29.08 -0.30 37.12
N ASP A 291 28.55 -0.82 38.21
CA ASP A 291 27.80 -2.07 38.23
C ASP A 291 26.42 -1.88 37.54
N SER A 292 25.93 -2.98 36.99
CA SER A 292 24.59 -3.04 36.42
C SER A 292 23.71 -3.96 37.26
N ILE A 293 22.62 -3.42 37.81
CA ILE A 293 21.68 -4.18 38.64
C ILE A 293 20.37 -4.35 37.83
N ASP A 294 20.14 -5.58 37.31
CA ASP A 294 18.90 -5.91 36.59
C ASP A 294 17.78 -6.18 37.61
N ILE A 295 16.85 -5.24 37.72
CA ILE A 295 15.73 -5.28 38.65
C ILE A 295 14.45 -5.87 38.05
N PHE A 296 14.43 -6.25 36.78
CA PHE A 296 13.25 -6.80 36.15
C PHE A 296 13.43 -8.26 35.70
N ASN A 297 12.41 -9.06 35.97
CA ASN A 297 12.23 -10.38 35.37
C ASN A 297 11.82 -10.23 33.89
N ASP A 298 11.92 -11.31 33.14
CA ASP A 298 11.59 -11.32 31.69
C ASP A 298 10.15 -10.92 31.41
N ASN A 299 9.21 -11.17 32.31
CA ASN A 299 7.80 -10.79 32.20
C ASN A 299 7.49 -9.35 32.68
N GLY A 300 8.51 -8.54 33.02
CA GLY A 300 8.33 -7.16 33.44
C GLY A 300 7.95 -6.97 34.91
N THR A 301 7.94 -8.04 35.72
CA THR A 301 7.80 -7.94 37.18
C THR A 301 9.16 -7.64 37.82
N LEU A 302 9.17 -7.07 39.02
CA LEU A 302 10.43 -6.80 39.74
C LEU A 302 11.08 -8.10 40.21
N SER A 303 12.38 -8.19 39.99
CA SER A 303 13.22 -9.31 40.40
C SER A 303 13.64 -9.19 41.89
N GLU A 304 14.24 -10.25 42.43
CA GLU A 304 14.79 -10.24 43.78
C GLU A 304 15.91 -9.17 43.91
N ALA A 305 16.64 -8.85 42.85
CA ALA A 305 17.68 -7.84 42.84
C ALA A 305 17.15 -6.39 43.15
N ALA A 306 15.86 -6.17 42.92
CA ALA A 306 15.22 -4.90 43.26
C ALA A 306 15.15 -4.68 44.78
N GLY A 307 15.04 -5.73 45.58
CA GLY A 307 14.90 -5.70 47.01
C GLY A 307 13.56 -5.17 47.53
N LEU A 308 12.87 -4.35 46.76
CA LEU A 308 11.54 -3.81 47.05
C LEU A 308 10.58 -4.21 45.93
N TYR A 309 9.31 -4.36 46.25
CA TYR A 309 8.22 -4.67 45.28
C TYR A 309 8.43 -5.96 44.47
N VAL A 310 9.20 -6.90 44.97
CA VAL A 310 9.52 -8.16 44.29
C VAL A 310 8.25 -8.88 43.82
N GLY A 311 8.20 -9.26 42.54
CA GLY A 311 7.07 -9.97 41.94
C GLY A 311 5.92 -9.06 41.46
N MET A 312 5.94 -7.76 41.74
CA MET A 312 4.94 -6.82 41.26
C MET A 312 5.26 -6.36 39.82
N ASP A 313 4.22 -6.08 39.04
CA ASP A 313 4.36 -5.52 37.71
C ASP A 313 4.98 -4.10 37.77
N ARG A 314 5.90 -3.82 36.86
CA ARG A 314 6.64 -2.54 36.79
C ARG A 314 5.74 -1.31 36.70
N MET A 315 4.60 -1.39 36.02
CA MET A 315 3.67 -0.27 35.86
C MET A 315 2.87 -0.01 37.15
N ASP A 316 2.56 -1.07 37.89
CA ASP A 316 1.93 -0.96 39.21
C ASP A 316 2.94 -0.43 40.24
N VAL A 317 4.19 -0.89 40.17
CA VAL A 317 5.28 -0.36 40.99
C VAL A 317 5.49 1.11 40.75
N ARG A 318 5.41 1.63 39.52
CA ARG A 318 5.54 3.08 39.25
C ARG A 318 4.54 3.91 40.04
N LYS A 319 3.30 3.42 40.15
CA LYS A 319 2.25 4.07 40.93
C LYS A 319 2.51 3.96 42.44
N GLN A 320 2.85 2.76 42.89
CA GLN A 320 3.07 2.49 44.33
C GLN A 320 4.29 3.21 44.87
N ILE A 321 5.42 3.18 44.13
CA ILE A 321 6.64 3.85 44.58
C ILE A 321 6.50 5.37 44.65
N ALA A 322 5.70 5.96 43.76
CA ALA A 322 5.40 7.39 43.79
C ALA A 322 4.69 7.78 45.10
N ASN A 323 3.70 6.95 45.51
CA ASN A 323 2.99 7.15 46.78
C ASN A 323 3.92 6.98 47.99
N ASP A 324 4.78 5.96 47.98
CA ASP A 324 5.69 5.66 49.09
C ASP A 324 6.78 6.73 49.20
N LEU A 325 7.31 7.25 48.11
CA LEU A 325 8.26 8.37 48.09
C LEU A 325 7.62 9.65 48.64
N GLN A 326 6.36 9.90 48.31
CA GLN A 326 5.64 11.06 48.84
C GLN A 326 5.38 10.90 50.33
N ALA A 327 4.95 9.73 50.77
CA ALA A 327 4.74 9.44 52.20
C ALA A 327 6.03 9.55 53.03
N ALA A 328 7.17 9.15 52.47
CA ALA A 328 8.49 9.28 53.08
C ALA A 328 9.08 10.70 53.04
N GLY A 329 8.43 11.66 52.37
CA GLY A 329 8.94 13.01 52.17
C GLY A 329 10.14 13.13 51.22
N LEU A 330 10.37 12.06 50.44
CA LEU A 330 11.47 11.94 49.46
C LEU A 330 11.08 12.36 48.02
N MET A 331 9.87 12.86 47.81
CA MET A 331 9.44 13.49 46.59
C MET A 331 9.34 15.00 46.76
N GLU A 332 10.06 15.76 45.94
CA GLU A 332 10.01 17.25 45.94
C GLU A 332 8.71 17.75 45.29
N LYS A 333 8.43 17.27 44.09
CA LYS A 333 7.21 17.56 43.34
C LYS A 333 6.96 16.50 42.26
N MET A 334 5.78 16.54 41.68
CA MET A 334 5.37 15.76 40.50
C MET A 334 4.63 16.70 39.56
N GLU A 335 4.91 16.63 38.25
CA GLU A 335 4.25 17.44 37.24
C GLU A 335 3.91 16.65 36.00
N ASP A 336 2.94 17.14 35.21
CA ASP A 336 2.59 16.52 33.94
C ASP A 336 3.73 16.69 32.94
N TYR A 337 4.03 15.66 32.20
CA TYR A 337 5.13 15.63 31.26
C TYR A 337 4.81 14.77 30.03
N ASP A 338 4.95 15.38 28.85
CA ASP A 338 4.77 14.68 27.60
C ASP A 338 6.11 14.09 27.14
N ASN A 339 6.15 12.77 26.96
CA ASN A 339 7.35 12.09 26.49
C ASN A 339 7.03 11.03 25.42
N LYS A 340 8.06 10.64 24.68
CA LYS A 340 7.96 9.55 23.70
C LYS A 340 8.36 8.24 24.37
N VAL A 341 7.44 7.28 24.34
CA VAL A 341 7.63 5.93 24.89
C VAL A 341 7.68 4.93 23.74
N GLY A 342 8.67 4.03 23.77
CA GLY A 342 8.78 2.93 22.83
C GLY A 342 7.82 1.80 23.18
N TYR A 343 7.11 1.31 22.18
CA TYR A 343 6.15 0.20 22.27
C TYR A 343 6.54 -0.92 21.33
N SER A 344 6.33 -2.15 21.75
CA SER A 344 6.41 -3.30 20.86
C SER A 344 5.36 -3.18 19.74
N GLU A 345 5.77 -3.29 18.49
CA GLU A 345 4.86 -3.29 17.35
C GLU A 345 3.84 -4.45 17.41
N ARG A 346 4.22 -5.56 18.03
CA ARG A 346 3.45 -6.81 18.02
C ARG A 346 2.48 -6.95 19.17
N THR A 347 2.90 -6.61 20.37
CA THR A 347 2.10 -6.76 21.60
C THR A 347 1.48 -5.45 22.06
N HIS A 348 1.98 -4.33 21.55
CA HIS A 348 1.55 -2.97 21.90
C HIS A 348 1.75 -2.62 23.38
N VAL A 349 2.71 -3.26 24.04
CA VAL A 349 3.14 -2.90 25.40
C VAL A 349 4.40 -2.05 25.36
N PRO A 350 4.63 -1.19 26.37
CA PRO A 350 5.90 -0.48 26.51
C PRO A 350 7.07 -1.47 26.58
N ILE A 351 8.10 -1.24 25.78
CA ILE A 351 9.32 -2.04 25.80
C ILE A 351 10.12 -1.77 27.08
N GLU A 352 11.03 -2.70 27.44
CA GLU A 352 11.97 -2.53 28.53
C GLU A 352 13.41 -2.64 27.99
N PRO A 353 14.25 -1.59 28.09
CA PRO A 353 15.68 -1.75 27.84
C PRO A 353 16.26 -2.77 28.81
N LYS A 354 16.92 -3.81 28.29
CA LYS A 354 17.42 -4.93 29.08
C LYS A 354 18.79 -5.40 28.60
N LEU A 355 19.73 -5.65 29.52
CA LEU A 355 20.96 -6.33 29.18
C LEU A 355 20.68 -7.81 28.94
N SER A 356 21.03 -8.30 27.78
CA SER A 356 20.77 -9.69 27.41
C SER A 356 21.87 -10.22 26.50
N THR A 357 22.16 -11.52 26.66
CA THR A 357 23.03 -12.23 25.73
C THR A 357 22.24 -12.66 24.54
N GLN A 358 22.52 -12.09 23.38
CA GLN A 358 21.80 -12.32 22.12
C GLN A 358 22.77 -12.59 20.98
N TRP A 359 22.24 -13.04 19.86
CA TRP A 359 22.94 -13.14 18.58
C TRP A 359 22.73 -11.89 17.75
N PHE A 360 23.81 -11.37 17.17
CA PHE A 360 23.82 -10.14 16.38
C PHE A 360 24.50 -10.36 15.02
N LEU A 361 23.99 -9.65 14.02
CA LEU A 361 24.64 -9.50 12.72
C LEU A 361 25.24 -8.10 12.63
N LYS A 362 26.54 -8.02 12.29
CA LYS A 362 27.25 -6.76 12.03
C LYS A 362 26.73 -6.17 10.71
N MET A 363 26.08 -5.03 10.76
CA MET A 363 25.35 -4.49 9.62
C MET A 363 26.14 -3.52 8.76
N GLN A 364 27.26 -2.95 9.24
CA GLN A 364 28.02 -1.95 8.47
C GLN A 364 28.49 -2.49 7.11
N HIS A 365 29.03 -3.71 7.08
CA HIS A 365 29.44 -4.37 5.84
C HIS A 365 28.31 -4.40 4.79
N PHE A 366 27.11 -4.75 5.22
CA PHE A 366 25.94 -4.85 4.33
C PHE A 366 25.43 -3.48 3.90
N ALA A 367 25.48 -2.48 4.79
CA ALA A 367 25.11 -1.10 4.45
C ALA A 367 26.02 -0.52 3.37
N ASP A 368 27.33 -0.80 3.45
CA ASP A 368 28.33 -0.37 2.46
C ASP A 368 28.04 -0.99 1.08
N LEU A 369 27.56 -2.23 1.02
CA LEU A 369 27.16 -2.88 -0.23
C LEU A 369 25.86 -2.34 -0.81
N ALA A 370 24.91 -1.96 0.05
CA ALA A 370 23.51 -1.70 -0.35
C ALA A 370 23.21 -0.22 -0.62
N LEU A 371 24.04 0.73 -0.15
CA LEU A 371 23.73 2.16 -0.25
C LEU A 371 23.83 2.66 -1.69
N GLN A 372 25.01 2.48 -2.32
CA GLN A 372 25.32 3.12 -3.60
C GLN A 372 24.40 2.66 -4.75
N PRO A 373 24.04 1.37 -4.89
CA PRO A 373 23.15 0.92 -5.96
C PRO A 373 21.78 1.60 -6.01
N VAL A 374 21.24 2.00 -4.86
CA VAL A 374 19.98 2.77 -4.81
C VAL A 374 20.24 4.24 -5.09
N MET A 375 21.37 4.79 -4.61
CA MET A 375 21.70 6.21 -4.88
C MET A 375 21.93 6.47 -6.35
N ASP A 376 22.54 5.55 -7.06
CA ASP A 376 22.87 5.64 -8.50
C ASP A 376 21.70 5.18 -9.41
N ASP A 377 20.55 4.80 -8.85
CA ASP A 377 19.38 4.28 -9.57
C ASP A 377 19.64 2.96 -10.33
N ASP A 378 20.66 2.19 -9.97
CA ASP A 378 20.79 0.79 -10.39
C ASP A 378 19.58 -0.01 -9.91
N ILE A 379 19.10 0.32 -8.69
CA ILE A 379 17.80 -0.08 -8.17
C ILE A 379 16.94 1.19 -8.05
N ALA A 380 15.92 1.29 -8.90
CA ALA A 380 15.07 2.49 -8.94
C ALA A 380 13.90 2.38 -7.94
N PHE A 381 13.69 3.44 -7.16
CA PHE A 381 12.57 3.56 -6.22
C PHE A 381 11.44 4.42 -6.79
N TYR A 382 10.23 3.91 -6.74
CA TYR A 382 9.01 4.60 -7.14
C TYR A 382 8.02 4.70 -5.98
N PRO A 383 7.76 5.91 -5.44
CA PRO A 383 8.37 7.19 -5.79
C PRO A 383 9.77 7.38 -5.21
N GLN A 384 10.57 8.23 -5.85
CA GLN A 384 11.97 8.49 -5.47
C GLN A 384 12.15 9.09 -4.06
N LYS A 385 11.11 9.68 -3.48
CA LYS A 385 11.18 10.29 -2.12
C LYS A 385 11.73 9.34 -1.05
N TYR A 386 11.52 8.04 -1.21
CA TYR A 386 12.00 7.02 -0.26
C TYR A 386 13.52 6.77 -0.31
N LYS A 387 14.23 7.26 -1.34
CA LYS A 387 15.70 7.18 -1.38
C LYS A 387 16.36 7.90 -0.21
N ASN A 388 15.84 9.04 0.20
CA ASN A 388 16.37 9.80 1.34
C ASN A 388 16.18 9.06 2.67
N THR A 389 15.01 8.46 2.87
CA THR A 389 14.72 7.64 4.04
C THR A 389 15.63 6.42 4.10
N TYR A 390 15.81 5.74 2.96
CA TYR A 390 16.72 4.61 2.80
C TYR A 390 18.17 4.98 3.13
N ARG A 391 18.70 6.09 2.55
CA ARG A 391 20.04 6.60 2.83
C ARG A 391 20.24 6.87 4.30
N HIS A 392 19.33 7.63 4.93
CA HIS A 392 19.46 8.02 6.33
C HIS A 392 19.56 6.81 7.26
N TRP A 393 18.78 5.77 7.00
CA TRP A 393 18.81 4.55 7.79
C TRP A 393 20.13 3.79 7.63
N LEU A 394 20.63 3.63 6.39
CA LEU A 394 21.88 2.94 6.12
C LEU A 394 23.10 3.66 6.69
N GLU A 395 23.14 4.99 6.64
CA GLU A 395 24.22 5.80 7.21
C GLU A 395 24.26 5.74 8.75
N ASN A 396 23.16 5.40 9.40
CA ASN A 396 23.03 5.29 10.86
C ASN A 396 22.74 3.86 11.33
N ILE A 397 23.12 2.88 10.54
CA ILE A 397 22.76 1.49 10.80
C ILE A 397 23.44 0.94 12.06
N LYS A 398 22.69 0.15 12.82
CA LYS A 398 23.17 -0.57 14.00
C LYS A 398 23.21 -2.07 13.72
N ASP A 399 23.94 -2.80 14.57
CA ASP A 399 23.95 -4.26 14.51
C ASP A 399 22.54 -4.81 14.75
N TRP A 400 22.15 -5.79 13.95
CA TRP A 400 20.83 -6.38 13.99
C TRP A 400 20.78 -7.52 15.01
N CYS A 401 19.94 -7.40 16.04
CA CYS A 401 19.64 -8.51 16.96
C CYS A 401 18.77 -9.53 16.23
N ILE A 402 19.32 -10.69 15.92
CA ILE A 402 18.70 -11.74 15.12
C ILE A 402 18.10 -12.88 15.92
N SER A 403 18.33 -12.95 17.22
CA SER A 403 17.76 -14.00 18.09
C SER A 403 16.44 -13.58 18.73
N ARG A 404 15.53 -14.54 18.85
CA ARG A 404 14.21 -14.38 19.49
C ARG A 404 13.98 -15.57 20.44
N GLN A 405 13.49 -15.30 21.63
CA GLN A 405 13.17 -16.29 22.66
C GLN A 405 11.80 -16.91 22.39
N LEU A 406 11.69 -17.57 21.23
CA LEU A 406 10.47 -18.17 20.70
C LEU A 406 10.71 -19.65 20.39
N TRP A 407 9.64 -20.42 20.26
CA TRP A 407 9.70 -21.78 19.73
C TRP A 407 9.34 -21.85 18.24
N TRP A 408 8.51 -20.92 17.75
CA TRP A 408 8.09 -20.86 16.36
C TRP A 408 9.05 -20.01 15.52
N GLY A 409 9.85 -20.68 14.72
CA GLY A 409 10.84 -20.04 13.84
C GLY A 409 12.00 -20.99 13.53
N HIS A 410 13.00 -20.50 12.80
CA HIS A 410 14.21 -21.24 12.51
C HIS A 410 15.08 -21.28 13.77
N ARG A 411 15.22 -22.46 14.36
CA ARG A 411 16.07 -22.65 15.55
C ARG A 411 17.52 -22.34 15.23
N ILE A 412 18.19 -21.56 16.08
CA ILE A 412 19.57 -21.15 15.88
C ILE A 412 20.48 -22.39 15.84
N PRO A 413 21.34 -22.54 14.80
CA PRO A 413 22.19 -23.71 14.60
C PRO A 413 23.50 -23.62 15.41
N ALA A 414 23.39 -23.30 16.68
CA ALA A 414 24.50 -23.23 17.63
C ALA A 414 24.34 -24.33 18.67
N TYR A 415 25.43 -25.04 18.97
CA TYR A 415 25.46 -26.15 19.86
C TYR A 415 26.48 -25.93 20.96
N TYR A 416 26.02 -26.02 22.20
CA TYR A 416 26.82 -25.80 23.40
C TYR A 416 27.23 -27.14 23.99
N PHE A 417 28.42 -27.16 24.59
CA PHE A 417 28.95 -28.31 25.34
C PHE A 417 30.01 -27.85 26.33
N THR A 418 30.34 -28.69 27.29
CA THR A 418 31.40 -28.43 28.27
C THR A 418 32.66 -29.17 27.86
N ALA A 419 33.75 -28.43 27.60
CA ALA A 419 35.06 -28.97 27.34
C ALA A 419 36.10 -28.39 28.33
N ASN A 420 36.85 -29.25 28.99
CA ASN A 420 37.87 -28.83 29.94
C ASN A 420 37.36 -27.83 31.02
N GLY A 421 36.12 -28.02 31.47
CA GLY A 421 35.51 -27.19 32.50
C GLY A 421 34.99 -25.83 31.99
N LYS A 422 35.07 -25.58 30.67
CA LYS A 422 34.55 -24.37 30.03
C LYS A 422 33.36 -24.72 29.11
N ARG A 423 32.37 -23.84 29.09
CA ARG A 423 31.27 -23.95 28.11
C ARG A 423 31.71 -23.40 26.76
N GLU A 424 31.75 -24.26 25.80
CA GLU A 424 32.14 -23.98 24.43
C GLU A 424 30.91 -23.99 23.54
N CYS A 425 31.02 -23.41 22.34
CA CYS A 425 29.95 -23.34 21.35
C CYS A 425 30.50 -23.59 19.97
N VAL A 426 29.81 -24.42 19.19
CA VAL A 426 30.06 -24.59 17.74
C VAL A 426 28.80 -24.27 16.96
N VAL A 427 28.98 -23.70 15.78
CA VAL A 427 27.89 -23.43 14.82
C VAL A 427 27.99 -24.44 13.68
N ALA A 428 26.91 -25.13 13.41
CA ALA A 428 26.85 -26.21 12.44
C ALA A 428 25.44 -26.39 11.87
N LEU A 429 25.32 -26.91 10.66
CA LEU A 429 24.03 -27.11 9.97
C LEU A 429 23.12 -28.12 10.67
N ASN A 430 23.73 -29.11 11.32
CA ASN A 430 23.04 -30.18 12.02
C ASN A 430 23.89 -30.74 13.15
N GLU A 431 23.30 -31.64 13.94
CA GLU A 431 23.94 -32.25 15.11
C GLU A 431 25.18 -33.09 14.75
N GLU A 432 25.19 -33.76 13.58
CA GLU A 432 26.32 -34.57 13.14
C GLU A 432 27.55 -33.70 12.84
N GLU A 433 27.37 -32.60 12.12
CA GLU A 433 28.42 -31.62 11.86
C GLU A 433 28.87 -30.93 13.17
N ALA A 434 27.94 -30.61 14.04
CA ALA A 434 28.22 -30.04 15.36
C ALA A 434 29.09 -31.00 16.21
N LEU A 435 28.74 -32.27 16.23
CA LEU A 435 29.54 -33.29 16.91
C LEU A 435 30.97 -33.40 16.35
N THR A 436 31.11 -33.34 15.04
CA THR A 436 32.42 -33.36 14.38
C THR A 436 33.23 -32.14 14.78
N LYS A 437 32.67 -30.93 14.77
CA LYS A 437 33.36 -29.72 15.20
C LYS A 437 33.68 -29.73 16.72
N ALA A 438 32.78 -30.25 17.56
CA ALA A 438 32.99 -30.36 18.98
C ALA A 438 34.09 -31.35 19.34
N LYS A 439 34.20 -32.49 18.65
CA LYS A 439 35.27 -33.48 18.79
C LYS A 439 36.61 -32.92 18.40
N ALA A 440 36.70 -31.98 17.48
CA ALA A 440 37.94 -31.29 17.15
C ALA A 440 38.43 -30.41 18.32
N ILE A 441 37.58 -29.95 19.20
CA ILE A 441 37.91 -29.18 20.41
C ILE A 441 38.17 -30.12 21.57
N CYS A 442 37.36 -31.14 21.76
CA CYS A 442 37.48 -32.14 22.82
C CYS A 442 37.00 -33.51 22.32
N SER A 443 37.95 -34.43 22.12
CA SER A 443 37.71 -35.71 21.50
C SER A 443 36.74 -36.66 22.27
N THR A 444 36.45 -36.35 23.52
CA THR A 444 35.57 -37.19 24.40
C THR A 444 34.09 -36.78 24.28
N ILE A 445 33.74 -35.73 23.56
CA ILE A 445 32.38 -35.26 23.42
C ILE A 445 31.55 -36.28 22.63
N THR A 446 30.35 -36.50 23.09
CA THR A 446 29.31 -37.34 22.45
C THR A 446 28.11 -36.52 22.03
N ALA A 447 27.21 -37.05 21.26
CA ALA A 447 25.99 -36.39 20.85
C ALA A 447 25.11 -35.95 22.03
N THR A 448 25.09 -36.71 23.11
CA THR A 448 24.33 -36.40 24.33
C THR A 448 24.89 -35.26 25.15
N ASP A 449 26.11 -34.81 24.86
CA ASP A 449 26.74 -33.66 25.50
C ASP A 449 26.44 -32.35 24.80
N LEU A 450 25.84 -32.41 23.58
CA LEU A 450 25.49 -31.27 22.80
C LEU A 450 24.10 -30.77 23.16
N GLU A 451 23.99 -29.47 23.40
CA GLU A 451 22.76 -28.75 23.68
C GLU A 451 22.58 -27.66 22.60
N GLN A 452 21.57 -27.84 21.73
CA GLN A 452 21.28 -26.82 20.72
C GLN A 452 20.64 -25.60 21.36
N ASP A 453 21.00 -24.42 20.85
CA ASP A 453 20.41 -23.13 21.27
C ASP A 453 18.86 -23.21 21.29
N GLU A 454 18.26 -22.66 22.34
CA GLU A 454 16.79 -22.66 22.51
C GLU A 454 16.08 -21.60 21.67
N ASP A 455 16.81 -20.57 21.27
CA ASP A 455 16.26 -19.42 20.55
C ASP A 455 16.04 -19.71 19.06
N CYS A 456 15.14 -18.93 18.47
CA CYS A 456 14.89 -18.90 17.04
C CYS A 456 15.43 -17.62 16.43
N LEU A 457 15.60 -17.63 15.10
CA LEU A 457 15.95 -16.46 14.33
C LEU A 457 14.74 -15.55 14.10
N ASP A 458 14.98 -14.26 14.01
CA ASP A 458 14.03 -13.26 13.53
C ASP A 458 13.47 -13.69 12.17
N THR A 459 12.15 -13.55 11.98
CA THR A 459 11.49 -13.88 10.71
C THR A 459 12.14 -13.20 9.51
N TRP A 460 12.61 -11.95 9.69
CA TRP A 460 13.27 -11.19 8.63
C TRP A 460 14.62 -11.78 8.19
N PHE A 461 15.26 -12.61 9.04
CA PHE A 461 16.47 -13.35 8.67
C PHE A 461 16.19 -14.51 7.69
N SER A 462 14.94 -14.88 7.47
CA SER A 462 14.51 -15.78 6.40
C SER A 462 14.05 -15.03 5.16
N SER A 463 13.17 -14.05 5.34
CA SER A 463 12.54 -13.34 4.22
C SER A 463 13.49 -12.41 3.46
N TRP A 464 14.64 -11.98 4.04
CA TRP A 464 15.65 -11.22 3.30
C TRP A 464 16.31 -12.02 2.18
N LEU A 465 16.24 -13.37 2.23
CA LEU A 465 16.73 -14.27 1.19
C LEU A 465 15.71 -14.54 0.09
N TRP A 466 14.47 -14.06 0.23
CA TRP A 466 13.33 -14.46 -0.56
C TRP A 466 13.57 -14.49 -2.08
N PRO A 467 14.10 -13.44 -2.73
CA PRO A 467 14.35 -13.45 -4.17
C PRO A 467 15.37 -14.51 -4.62
N ILE A 468 16.20 -15.00 -3.70
CA ILE A 468 17.25 -15.99 -3.95
C ILE A 468 16.74 -17.40 -3.60
N SER A 469 16.13 -17.53 -2.42
CA SER A 469 15.77 -18.83 -1.85
C SER A 469 14.57 -19.47 -2.56
N VAL A 470 13.64 -18.69 -3.13
CA VAL A 470 12.51 -19.24 -3.91
C VAL A 470 12.95 -19.93 -5.21
N PHE A 471 14.15 -19.65 -5.68
CA PHE A 471 14.82 -20.33 -6.79
C PHE A 471 15.97 -21.22 -6.33
N ASN A 472 15.99 -21.56 -5.05
CA ASN A 472 17.02 -22.41 -4.42
C ASN A 472 18.47 -21.92 -4.64
N GLY A 473 18.65 -20.60 -4.79
CA GLY A 473 19.93 -19.98 -5.16
C GLY A 473 20.98 -19.93 -4.06
N ILE A 474 20.63 -20.26 -2.80
CA ILE A 474 21.60 -20.45 -1.71
C ILE A 474 22.13 -21.87 -1.71
N ASN A 475 21.25 -22.87 -1.76
CA ASN A 475 21.62 -24.27 -1.71
C ASN A 475 22.31 -24.74 -3.02
N GLN A 476 21.86 -24.19 -4.17
CA GLN A 476 22.35 -24.48 -5.49
C GLN A 476 22.62 -23.19 -6.26
N PRO A 477 23.74 -22.48 -6.01
CA PRO A 477 24.00 -21.11 -6.50
C PRO A 477 24.08 -20.98 -8.03
N ASN A 478 24.29 -22.07 -8.74
CA ASN A 478 24.47 -22.08 -10.18
C ASN A 478 23.35 -22.82 -10.94
N ASN A 479 22.21 -23.09 -10.29
CA ASN A 479 21.10 -23.75 -10.96
C ASN A 479 20.49 -22.88 -12.07
N GLU A 480 19.78 -23.49 -13.00
CA GLU A 480 19.22 -22.84 -14.18
C GLU A 480 18.22 -21.76 -13.82
N GLU A 481 17.34 -22.01 -12.84
CA GLU A 481 16.27 -21.10 -12.46
C GLU A 481 16.80 -19.80 -11.84
N ILE A 482 17.76 -19.88 -10.88
CA ILE A 482 18.34 -18.67 -10.29
C ILE A 482 19.08 -17.84 -11.34
N ASN A 483 19.73 -18.48 -12.30
CA ASN A 483 20.44 -17.78 -13.37
C ASN A 483 19.50 -17.13 -14.38
N TYR A 484 18.30 -17.68 -14.56
CA TYR A 484 17.28 -17.18 -15.48
C TYR A 484 16.39 -16.10 -14.84
N TYR A 485 15.87 -16.33 -13.63
CA TYR A 485 14.89 -15.45 -13.00
C TYR A 485 15.47 -14.32 -12.15
N TYR A 486 16.71 -14.44 -11.70
CA TYR A 486 17.37 -13.44 -10.86
C TYR A 486 18.33 -12.55 -11.69
N PRO A 487 18.36 -11.23 -11.53
CA PRO A 487 17.55 -10.44 -10.61
C PRO A 487 16.07 -10.44 -11.00
N THR A 488 15.17 -10.29 -10.01
CA THR A 488 13.76 -10.12 -10.27
C THR A 488 13.48 -8.76 -10.92
N SER A 489 12.33 -8.57 -11.52
CA SER A 489 12.02 -7.35 -12.29
C SER A 489 11.55 -6.22 -11.39
N ASP A 490 10.41 -6.42 -10.76
CA ASP A 490 9.77 -5.42 -9.91
C ASP A 490 9.46 -6.02 -8.54
N LEU A 491 9.73 -5.26 -7.50
CA LEU A 491 9.25 -5.50 -6.15
C LEU A 491 8.13 -4.53 -5.85
N VAL A 492 6.97 -5.02 -5.45
CA VAL A 492 5.82 -4.19 -5.03
C VAL A 492 5.59 -4.41 -3.55
N THR A 493 5.74 -3.37 -2.74
CA THR A 493 5.65 -3.48 -1.27
C THR A 493 5.20 -2.18 -0.62
N GLY A 494 4.82 -2.25 0.66
CA GLY A 494 4.55 -1.07 1.47
C GLY A 494 5.85 -0.36 1.90
N PRO A 495 5.82 0.97 2.08
CA PRO A 495 6.98 1.73 2.55
C PRO A 495 7.33 1.47 4.02
N ASP A 496 6.40 0.94 4.78
CA ASP A 496 6.55 0.59 6.19
C ASP A 496 7.54 -0.55 6.45
N ILE A 497 7.85 -1.34 5.41
CA ILE A 497 8.83 -2.44 5.52
C ILE A 497 10.11 -2.20 4.70
N ILE A 498 10.46 -0.95 4.40
CA ILE A 498 11.70 -0.62 3.70
C ILE A 498 12.91 -1.19 4.44
N PHE A 499 12.99 -0.97 5.75
CA PHE A 499 14.14 -1.39 6.56
C PHE A 499 14.08 -2.87 6.92
N PHE A 500 12.90 -3.38 7.17
CA PHE A 500 12.70 -4.78 7.53
C PHE A 500 13.01 -5.73 6.39
N TRP A 501 12.62 -5.36 5.17
CA TRP A 501 12.64 -6.29 4.05
C TRP A 501 13.38 -5.79 2.82
N VAL A 502 13.04 -4.61 2.28
CA VAL A 502 13.63 -4.11 1.03
C VAL A 502 15.13 -3.95 1.15
N ALA A 503 15.60 -3.20 2.15
CA ALA A 503 17.03 -2.95 2.36
C ALA A 503 17.79 -4.25 2.65
N ARG A 504 17.20 -5.14 3.47
CA ARG A 504 17.83 -6.41 3.82
C ARG A 504 17.91 -7.37 2.63
N MET A 505 16.92 -7.40 1.74
CA MET A 505 17.02 -8.15 0.49
C MET A 505 18.11 -7.60 -0.43
N ILE A 506 18.29 -6.29 -0.50
CA ILE A 506 19.37 -5.67 -1.29
C ILE A 506 20.73 -6.11 -0.72
N MET A 507 20.89 -6.08 0.60
CA MET A 507 22.09 -6.55 1.30
C MET A 507 22.40 -8.01 0.98
N ALA A 508 21.42 -8.90 1.13
CA ALA A 508 21.56 -10.32 0.83
C ALA A 508 21.88 -10.58 -0.66
N GLY A 509 21.26 -9.82 -1.55
CA GLY A 509 21.48 -9.92 -2.99
C GLY A 509 22.94 -9.62 -3.36
N TYR A 510 23.49 -8.55 -2.85
CA TYR A 510 24.90 -8.20 -3.10
C TYR A 510 25.87 -9.15 -2.40
N GLU A 511 25.58 -9.59 -1.17
CA GLU A 511 26.42 -10.53 -0.45
C GLU A 511 26.52 -11.90 -1.15
N TYR A 512 25.38 -12.46 -1.55
CA TYR A 512 25.31 -13.84 -2.05
C TYR A 512 25.26 -13.97 -3.57
N ARG A 513 24.91 -12.92 -4.30
CA ARG A 513 24.82 -12.93 -5.77
C ARG A 513 25.70 -11.89 -6.45
N GLY A 514 26.28 -10.95 -5.70
CA GLY A 514 27.11 -9.87 -6.23
C GLY A 514 26.35 -8.88 -7.11
N LYS A 515 25.02 -8.90 -7.08
CA LYS A 515 24.16 -8.01 -7.89
C LYS A 515 22.80 -7.82 -7.22
N MET A 516 22.08 -6.80 -7.68
CA MET A 516 20.76 -6.43 -7.19
C MET A 516 19.76 -7.59 -7.16
N PRO A 517 18.89 -7.68 -6.14
CA PRO A 517 17.83 -8.69 -6.09
C PRO A 517 16.63 -8.36 -6.97
N PHE A 518 16.39 -7.09 -7.26
CA PHE A 518 15.33 -6.54 -8.11
C PHE A 518 15.79 -5.23 -8.74
N LYS A 519 15.24 -4.91 -9.92
CA LYS A 519 15.60 -3.69 -10.66
C LYS A 519 14.84 -2.47 -10.18
N ASN A 520 13.56 -2.64 -9.84
CA ASN A 520 12.68 -1.57 -9.43
C ASN A 520 11.93 -1.92 -8.16
N VAL A 521 11.65 -0.92 -7.33
CA VAL A 521 10.79 -1.05 -6.15
C VAL A 521 9.65 -0.06 -6.26
N TYR A 522 8.43 -0.59 -6.35
CA TYR A 522 7.21 0.20 -6.32
C TYR A 522 6.62 0.18 -4.90
N PHE A 523 6.55 1.34 -4.27
CA PHE A 523 5.95 1.49 -2.94
C PHE A 523 4.47 1.84 -3.06
N THR A 524 3.62 0.99 -2.51
CA THR A 524 2.18 1.21 -2.44
C THR A 524 1.84 2.24 -1.36
N GLY A 525 0.70 2.90 -1.50
CA GLY A 525 0.12 3.69 -0.42
C GLY A 525 -0.47 2.79 0.69
N ILE A 526 -0.67 3.36 1.86
CA ILE A 526 -1.40 2.71 2.96
C ILE A 526 -2.90 2.92 2.75
N VAL A 527 -3.67 1.85 2.84
CA VAL A 527 -5.14 1.93 2.75
C VAL A 527 -5.70 2.41 4.10
N ARG A 528 -6.43 3.53 4.04
CA ARG A 528 -7.06 4.18 5.20
C ARG A 528 -8.57 4.22 5.06
N ASP A 529 -9.26 4.31 6.18
CA ASP A 529 -10.70 4.53 6.19
C ASP A 529 -11.07 5.99 5.82
N LYS A 530 -12.35 6.27 5.70
CA LYS A 530 -12.88 7.62 5.37
C LYS A 530 -12.46 8.72 6.36
N LEU A 531 -12.03 8.34 7.57
CA LEU A 531 -11.53 9.25 8.60
C LEU A 531 -10.00 9.40 8.57
N GLY A 532 -9.33 8.79 7.60
CA GLY A 532 -7.87 8.82 7.45
C GLY A 532 -7.11 7.88 8.41
N ARG A 533 -7.79 7.00 9.13
CA ARG A 533 -7.16 6.04 10.04
C ARG A 533 -6.69 4.81 9.26
N LYS A 534 -5.51 4.29 9.59
CA LYS A 534 -5.03 3.02 9.01
C LYS A 534 -6.06 1.91 9.26
N MET A 535 -6.45 1.20 8.21
CA MET A 535 -7.37 0.07 8.35
C MET A 535 -6.73 -1.06 9.13
N SER A 536 -7.45 -1.56 10.13
CA SER A 536 -7.04 -2.70 10.93
C SER A 536 -8.26 -3.50 11.39
N LYS A 537 -8.05 -4.80 11.62
CA LYS A 537 -9.10 -5.68 12.14
C LYS A 537 -9.50 -5.31 13.57
N SER A 538 -8.55 -4.86 14.37
CA SER A 538 -8.79 -4.46 15.76
C SER A 538 -9.70 -3.23 15.87
N LEU A 539 -9.67 -2.33 14.89
CA LEU A 539 -10.54 -1.16 14.82
C LEU A 539 -11.89 -1.44 14.14
N GLY A 540 -12.06 -2.62 13.52
CA GLY A 540 -13.28 -2.97 12.78
C GLY A 540 -13.60 -2.04 11.61
N ASN A 541 -12.61 -1.32 11.09
CA ASN A 541 -12.75 -0.33 10.02
C ASN A 541 -12.27 -0.83 8.63
N SER A 542 -11.92 -2.12 8.53
CA SER A 542 -11.54 -2.75 7.26
C SER A 542 -12.65 -3.68 6.81
N PRO A 543 -13.25 -3.49 5.63
CA PRO A 543 -14.21 -4.43 5.08
C PRO A 543 -13.53 -5.77 4.78
N ASP A 544 -14.31 -6.86 4.77
CA ASP A 544 -13.81 -8.16 4.33
C ASP A 544 -13.63 -8.15 2.81
N PRO A 545 -12.41 -8.42 2.30
CA PRO A 545 -12.15 -8.42 0.86
C PRO A 545 -13.02 -9.43 0.09
N ILE A 546 -13.34 -10.56 0.67
CA ILE A 546 -14.15 -11.60 0.02
C ILE A 546 -15.60 -11.15 -0.11
N GLU A 547 -16.16 -10.53 0.93
CA GLU A 547 -17.52 -9.95 0.87
C GLU A 547 -17.62 -8.87 -0.22
N LEU A 548 -16.59 -8.02 -0.36
CA LEU A 548 -16.53 -7.03 -1.43
C LEU A 548 -16.49 -7.68 -2.83
N ILE A 549 -15.71 -8.75 -3.00
CA ILE A 549 -15.64 -9.50 -4.26
C ILE A 549 -17.00 -10.16 -4.57
N GLU A 550 -17.68 -10.69 -3.58
CA GLU A 550 -19.01 -11.28 -3.78
C GLU A 550 -20.06 -10.25 -4.16
N GLN A 551 -19.94 -9.03 -3.68
CA GLN A 551 -20.88 -7.94 -3.94
C GLN A 551 -20.61 -7.23 -5.28
N TYR A 552 -19.36 -6.97 -5.62
CA TYR A 552 -18.95 -6.12 -6.74
C TYR A 552 -18.24 -6.88 -7.87
N GLY A 553 -17.87 -8.15 -7.65
CA GLY A 553 -16.98 -8.92 -8.51
C GLY A 553 -15.51 -8.57 -8.29
N ALA A 554 -14.62 -9.50 -8.62
CA ALA A 554 -13.18 -9.29 -8.49
C ALA A 554 -12.68 -8.12 -9.36
N ASP A 555 -13.14 -8.03 -10.63
CA ASP A 555 -12.80 -6.92 -11.51
C ASP A 555 -13.27 -5.57 -10.96
N GLY A 556 -14.46 -5.51 -10.35
CA GLY A 556 -14.98 -4.31 -9.70
C GLY A 556 -14.13 -3.86 -8.53
N VAL A 557 -13.70 -4.79 -7.67
CA VAL A 557 -12.81 -4.49 -6.52
C VAL A 557 -11.43 -4.04 -7.00
N ARG A 558 -10.84 -4.75 -7.96
CA ARG A 558 -9.53 -4.39 -8.56
C ARG A 558 -9.54 -2.98 -9.14
N MET A 559 -10.57 -2.65 -9.92
CA MET A 559 -10.73 -1.31 -10.48
C MET A 559 -10.91 -0.26 -9.38
N GLY A 560 -11.76 -0.53 -8.39
CA GLY A 560 -12.01 0.37 -7.27
C GLY A 560 -10.74 0.71 -6.49
N MET A 561 -9.89 -0.29 -6.23
CA MET A 561 -8.59 -0.09 -5.61
C MET A 561 -7.67 0.78 -6.47
N MET A 562 -7.62 0.54 -7.77
CA MET A 562 -6.72 1.26 -8.67
C MET A 562 -7.15 2.70 -8.95
N LEU A 563 -8.46 3.01 -8.92
CA LEU A 563 -8.95 4.38 -9.13
C LEU A 563 -8.47 5.38 -8.07
N SER A 564 -8.14 4.90 -6.88
CA SER A 564 -7.73 5.73 -5.73
C SER A 564 -6.25 5.63 -5.38
N ALA A 565 -5.43 4.94 -6.18
CA ALA A 565 -4.08 4.51 -5.81
C ALA A 565 -2.94 5.19 -6.59
N PRO A 566 -2.66 6.49 -6.41
CA PRO A 566 -1.40 7.05 -6.90
C PRO A 566 -0.22 6.48 -6.13
N ALA A 567 0.92 6.25 -6.82
CA ALA A 567 2.11 5.67 -6.23
C ALA A 567 2.57 6.41 -4.96
N GLY A 568 2.75 5.66 -3.87
CA GLY A 568 3.34 6.14 -2.62
C GLY A 568 2.50 7.13 -1.80
N ASN A 569 1.25 7.34 -2.15
CA ASN A 569 0.31 8.15 -1.37
C ASN A 569 -0.73 7.26 -0.67
N ASP A 570 -1.13 7.65 0.52
CA ASP A 570 -2.19 6.95 1.24
C ASP A 570 -3.51 7.01 0.49
N ILE A 571 -4.28 5.94 0.58
CA ILE A 571 -5.55 5.76 -0.11
C ILE A 571 -6.67 5.82 0.90
N LEU A 572 -7.59 6.74 0.70
CA LEU A 572 -8.87 6.74 1.39
C LEU A 572 -9.82 5.79 0.65
N PHE A 573 -10.00 4.59 1.21
CA PHE A 573 -10.85 3.58 0.60
C PHE A 573 -12.33 3.92 0.76
N ASP A 574 -13.07 3.84 -0.35
CA ASP A 574 -14.52 3.98 -0.39
C ASP A 574 -15.13 2.87 -1.25
N GLU A 575 -16.12 2.15 -0.71
CA GLU A 575 -16.85 1.09 -1.44
C GLU A 575 -17.53 1.60 -2.72
N THR A 576 -17.86 2.87 -2.80
CA THR A 576 -18.45 3.49 -4.00
C THR A 576 -17.51 3.37 -5.22
N LEU A 577 -16.22 3.25 -4.99
CA LEU A 577 -15.24 3.00 -6.05
C LEU A 577 -15.35 1.57 -6.62
N CYS A 578 -15.63 0.60 -5.77
CA CYS A 578 -15.92 -0.78 -6.21
C CYS A 578 -17.25 -0.84 -6.99
N GLU A 579 -18.25 -0.09 -6.56
CA GLU A 579 -19.49 0.06 -7.30
C GLU A 579 -19.27 0.68 -8.68
N GLN A 580 -18.42 1.69 -8.78
CA GLN A 580 -18.03 2.30 -10.04
C GLN A 580 -17.37 1.27 -10.97
N GLY A 581 -16.50 0.40 -10.44
CA GLY A 581 -15.90 -0.72 -11.16
C GLY A 581 -16.94 -1.71 -11.67
N ARG A 582 -17.92 -2.11 -10.85
CA ARG A 582 -19.05 -2.95 -11.27
C ARG A 582 -19.88 -2.29 -12.36
N ASN A 583 -20.15 -1.01 -12.26
CA ASN A 583 -20.90 -0.26 -13.27
C ASN A 583 -20.15 -0.18 -14.59
N PHE A 584 -18.84 -0.12 -14.55
CA PHE A 584 -18.00 -0.19 -15.75
C PHE A 584 -18.07 -1.57 -16.40
N ASN A 585 -18.02 -2.65 -15.63
CA ASN A 585 -18.26 -4.01 -16.15
C ASN A 585 -19.61 -4.09 -16.90
N ASN A 586 -20.66 -3.57 -16.30
CA ASN A 586 -21.99 -3.56 -16.93
C ASN A 586 -22.01 -2.74 -18.23
N LYS A 587 -21.27 -1.64 -18.27
CA LYS A 587 -21.14 -0.81 -19.47
C LYS A 587 -20.45 -1.56 -20.60
N ILE A 588 -19.34 -2.24 -20.29
CA ILE A 588 -18.59 -3.05 -21.26
C ILE A 588 -19.46 -4.18 -21.79
N TRP A 589 -20.15 -4.89 -20.89
CA TRP A 589 -21.05 -5.99 -21.24
C TRP A 589 -22.17 -5.56 -22.17
N ASN A 590 -22.84 -4.45 -21.84
CA ASN A 590 -23.93 -3.91 -22.65
C ASN A 590 -23.46 -3.40 -24.00
N ALA A 591 -22.29 -2.76 -24.08
CA ALA A 591 -21.69 -2.34 -25.34
C ALA A 591 -21.40 -3.54 -26.26
N PHE A 592 -20.86 -4.62 -25.66
CA PHE A 592 -20.60 -5.84 -26.40
C PHE A 592 -21.88 -6.50 -26.93
N ARG A 593 -22.93 -6.59 -26.10
CA ARG A 593 -24.24 -7.11 -26.51
C ARG A 593 -24.85 -6.30 -27.65
N LEU A 594 -24.70 -4.97 -27.58
CA LEU A 594 -25.17 -4.08 -28.64
C LEU A 594 -24.50 -4.43 -29.98
N VAL A 595 -23.18 -4.53 -30.01
CA VAL A 595 -22.40 -4.83 -31.22
C VAL A 595 -22.73 -6.22 -31.76
N LYS A 596 -22.77 -7.23 -30.90
CA LYS A 596 -23.08 -8.63 -31.31
C LYS A 596 -24.54 -8.82 -31.77
N GLY A 597 -25.44 -7.92 -31.38
CA GLY A 597 -26.83 -7.93 -31.77
C GLY A 597 -27.12 -7.28 -33.13
N TRP A 598 -26.14 -6.66 -33.75
CA TRP A 598 -26.35 -6.08 -35.09
C TRP A 598 -26.46 -7.14 -36.18
N GLU A 599 -27.43 -6.95 -37.11
CA GLU A 599 -27.48 -7.72 -38.35
C GLU A 599 -26.42 -7.17 -39.31
N VAL A 600 -25.72 -8.05 -40.01
CA VAL A 600 -24.62 -7.69 -40.92
C VAL A 600 -25.01 -7.92 -42.35
N SER A 601 -24.72 -6.97 -43.22
CA SER A 601 -24.93 -7.09 -44.67
C SER A 601 -23.67 -6.74 -45.48
N ASN A 602 -23.65 -7.18 -46.74
CA ASN A 602 -22.56 -6.87 -47.67
C ASN A 602 -22.74 -5.54 -48.43
N GLN A 603 -23.38 -4.57 -47.79
CA GLN A 603 -23.51 -3.21 -48.35
C GLN A 603 -22.18 -2.47 -48.32
N ALA A 604 -22.07 -1.42 -49.14
CA ALA A 604 -20.90 -0.53 -49.10
C ALA A 604 -20.77 0.18 -47.73
N GLN A 605 -19.54 0.35 -47.28
CA GLN A 605 -19.28 1.07 -46.03
C GLN A 605 -19.71 2.54 -46.16
N PRO A 606 -20.58 3.05 -45.30
CA PRO A 606 -20.91 4.47 -45.26
C PRO A 606 -19.69 5.35 -44.96
N GLU A 607 -19.61 6.54 -45.55
CA GLU A 607 -18.47 7.44 -45.39
C GLU A 607 -18.27 7.84 -43.95
N ALA A 608 -19.35 8.12 -43.21
CA ALA A 608 -19.26 8.41 -41.76
C ALA A 608 -18.63 7.26 -40.97
N SER A 609 -18.96 6.02 -41.32
CA SER A 609 -18.39 4.83 -40.69
C SER A 609 -16.91 4.63 -41.04
N ARG A 610 -16.54 4.91 -42.31
CA ARG A 610 -15.14 4.84 -42.77
C ARG A 610 -14.26 5.86 -41.98
N ILE A 611 -14.72 7.10 -41.84
CA ILE A 611 -14.06 8.14 -41.08
C ILE A 611 -13.96 7.73 -39.60
N ALA A 612 -15.04 7.23 -39.01
CA ALA A 612 -15.08 6.77 -37.64
C ALA A 612 -14.05 5.65 -37.37
N CYS A 613 -13.94 4.68 -38.28
CA CYS A 613 -12.95 3.62 -38.19
C CYS A 613 -11.52 4.16 -38.24
N GLN A 614 -11.20 5.02 -39.20
CA GLN A 614 -9.87 5.64 -39.30
C GLN A 614 -9.51 6.44 -38.05
N TRP A 615 -10.45 7.22 -37.54
CA TRP A 615 -10.25 8.00 -36.32
C TRP A 615 -10.02 7.10 -35.12
N PHE A 616 -10.81 6.06 -34.93
CA PHE A 616 -10.68 5.21 -33.76
C PHE A 616 -9.36 4.39 -33.76
N GLU A 617 -8.88 4.00 -34.93
CA GLU A 617 -7.54 3.43 -35.08
C GLU A 617 -6.43 4.40 -34.66
N ALA A 618 -6.54 5.67 -35.10
CA ALA A 618 -5.62 6.70 -34.67
C ALA A 618 -5.68 6.94 -33.15
N LYS A 619 -6.87 6.87 -32.57
CA LYS A 619 -7.10 7.00 -31.13
C LYS A 619 -6.51 5.84 -30.35
N LEU A 620 -6.63 4.62 -30.83
CA LEU A 620 -6.01 3.43 -30.26
C LEU A 620 -4.48 3.54 -30.24
N ARG A 621 -3.85 4.00 -31.32
CA ARG A 621 -2.40 4.21 -31.38
C ARG A 621 -1.94 5.27 -30.39
N GLN A 622 -2.63 6.40 -30.32
CA GLN A 622 -2.35 7.47 -29.37
C GLN A 622 -2.45 6.99 -27.92
N THR A 623 -3.52 6.29 -27.58
CA THR A 623 -3.72 5.78 -26.22
C THR A 623 -2.73 4.69 -25.87
N ASN A 624 -2.33 3.83 -26.81
CA ASN A 624 -1.31 2.82 -26.56
C ASN A 624 0.06 3.44 -26.25
N GLU A 625 0.44 4.52 -26.94
CA GLU A 625 1.65 5.27 -26.65
C GLU A 625 1.58 5.90 -25.25
N GLU A 626 0.44 6.51 -24.89
CA GLU A 626 0.20 7.03 -23.53
C GLU A 626 0.32 5.93 -22.47
N LEU A 627 -0.27 4.76 -22.70
CA LEU A 627 -0.19 3.62 -21.78
C LEU A 627 1.25 3.15 -21.57
N ASN A 628 2.03 3.04 -22.66
CA ASN A 628 3.43 2.64 -22.57
C ASN A 628 4.25 3.65 -21.75
N ASP A 629 4.04 4.96 -21.94
CA ASP A 629 4.67 6.00 -21.14
C ASP A 629 4.27 5.93 -19.66
N LEU A 630 2.97 5.81 -19.38
CA LEU A 630 2.45 5.73 -18.01
C LEU A 630 2.97 4.50 -17.26
N PHE A 631 2.99 3.33 -17.90
CA PHE A 631 3.54 2.12 -17.30
C PHE A 631 5.05 2.21 -17.07
N SER A 632 5.80 2.82 -17.99
CA SER A 632 7.25 3.03 -17.82
C SER A 632 7.59 3.90 -16.60
N LYS A 633 6.65 4.75 -16.19
CA LYS A 633 6.74 5.63 -15.01
C LYS A 633 6.01 5.09 -13.79
N TYR A 634 5.50 3.87 -13.84
CA TYR A 634 4.69 3.25 -12.78
C TYR A 634 3.44 4.06 -12.38
N ARG A 635 2.88 4.83 -13.32
CA ARG A 635 1.63 5.58 -13.14
C ARG A 635 0.43 4.69 -13.49
N ILE A 636 0.27 3.59 -12.76
CA ILE A 636 -0.65 2.49 -13.09
C ILE A 636 -2.12 2.93 -12.98
N SER A 637 -2.45 3.73 -11.98
CA SER A 637 -3.80 4.28 -11.81
C SER A 637 -4.21 5.17 -12.98
N GLU A 638 -3.30 5.99 -13.47
CA GLU A 638 -3.53 6.86 -14.63
C GLU A 638 -3.63 6.05 -15.92
N ALA A 639 -2.86 4.96 -16.03
CA ALA A 639 -2.98 4.01 -17.14
C ALA A 639 -4.41 3.40 -17.21
N LEU A 640 -4.96 2.96 -16.08
CA LEU A 640 -6.34 2.50 -16.02
C LEU A 640 -7.32 3.61 -16.46
N MET A 641 -7.13 4.84 -15.98
CA MET A 641 -8.01 5.96 -16.34
C MET A 641 -7.94 6.30 -17.83
N ALA A 642 -6.78 6.16 -18.46
CA ALA A 642 -6.63 6.36 -19.90
C ALA A 642 -7.47 5.33 -20.68
N VAL A 643 -7.42 4.06 -20.31
CA VAL A 643 -8.23 2.99 -20.95
C VAL A 643 -9.71 3.17 -20.62
N TYR A 644 -10.05 3.55 -19.40
CA TYR A 644 -11.43 3.84 -18.99
C TYR A 644 -12.04 4.93 -19.86
N ARG A 645 -11.35 6.08 -20.03
CA ARG A 645 -11.80 7.18 -20.92
C ARG A 645 -11.89 6.74 -22.36
N LEU A 646 -10.90 6.00 -22.86
CA LEU A 646 -10.91 5.47 -24.20
C LEU A 646 -12.17 4.62 -24.46
N PHE A 647 -12.51 3.74 -23.52
CA PHE A 647 -13.70 2.89 -23.66
C PHE A 647 -15.00 3.67 -23.47
N TRP A 648 -15.12 4.41 -22.36
CA TRP A 648 -16.39 5.06 -22.00
C TRP A 648 -16.70 6.26 -22.88
N ASP A 649 -15.74 7.17 -22.99
CA ASP A 649 -15.96 8.46 -23.68
C ASP A 649 -15.78 8.30 -25.19
N GLU A 650 -14.68 7.71 -25.64
CA GLU A 650 -14.35 7.67 -27.07
C GLU A 650 -15.06 6.53 -27.79
N PHE A 651 -14.95 5.30 -27.31
CA PHE A 651 -15.55 4.14 -27.97
C PHE A 651 -17.07 4.11 -27.80
N SER A 652 -17.56 4.09 -26.57
CA SER A 652 -19.00 3.92 -26.31
C SER A 652 -19.80 5.16 -26.65
N SER A 653 -19.35 6.35 -26.27
CA SER A 653 -20.12 7.60 -26.44
C SER A 653 -20.00 8.21 -27.85
N TRP A 654 -18.91 7.98 -28.56
CA TRP A 654 -18.71 8.54 -29.89
C TRP A 654 -18.59 7.50 -30.96
N TYR A 655 -17.61 6.58 -30.92
CA TYR A 655 -17.40 5.65 -32.03
C TYR A 655 -18.63 4.79 -32.32
N LEU A 656 -19.21 4.15 -31.30
CA LEU A 656 -20.39 3.29 -31.47
C LEU A 656 -21.58 4.07 -32.01
N GLU A 657 -21.77 5.31 -31.57
CA GLU A 657 -22.84 6.16 -32.09
C GLU A 657 -22.60 6.60 -33.55
N MET A 658 -21.33 6.84 -33.93
CA MET A 658 -20.98 7.16 -35.33
C MET A 658 -21.23 6.01 -36.29
N VAL A 659 -21.01 4.76 -35.84
CA VAL A 659 -21.14 3.57 -36.71
C VAL A 659 -22.45 2.81 -36.56
N LYS A 660 -23.17 3.03 -35.47
CA LYS A 660 -24.45 2.37 -35.19
C LYS A 660 -25.43 2.51 -36.35
N PRO A 661 -25.98 1.37 -36.86
CA PRO A 661 -26.99 1.41 -37.92
C PRO A 661 -28.30 2.04 -37.41
N ALA A 662 -29.11 2.56 -38.31
CA ALA A 662 -30.47 3.00 -38.01
C ALA A 662 -31.28 1.80 -37.49
N TYR A 663 -32.28 2.08 -36.62
CA TYR A 663 -33.11 1.02 -36.03
C TYR A 663 -33.71 0.08 -37.10
N GLY A 664 -33.47 -1.23 -36.90
CA GLY A 664 -33.98 -2.26 -37.86
C GLY A 664 -33.21 -2.35 -39.18
N GLN A 665 -32.11 -1.64 -39.31
CA GLN A 665 -31.22 -1.73 -40.48
C GLN A 665 -29.94 -2.49 -40.15
N PRO A 666 -29.37 -3.25 -41.11
CA PRO A 666 -28.10 -3.94 -40.93
C PRO A 666 -26.90 -3.00 -40.95
N ILE A 667 -25.82 -3.36 -40.30
CA ILE A 667 -24.51 -2.71 -40.43
C ILE A 667 -23.73 -3.34 -41.61
N ASP A 668 -22.89 -2.55 -42.26
CA ASP A 668 -21.97 -3.08 -43.28
C ASP A 668 -20.89 -3.98 -42.65
N ASN A 669 -20.44 -4.98 -43.40
CA ASN A 669 -19.51 -5.99 -42.96
C ASN A 669 -18.13 -5.43 -42.61
N GLU A 670 -17.66 -4.39 -43.32
CA GLU A 670 -16.34 -3.77 -43.07
C GLU A 670 -16.31 -3.05 -41.69
N THR A 671 -17.32 -2.24 -41.44
CA THR A 671 -17.46 -1.56 -40.15
C THR A 671 -17.66 -2.54 -39.00
N TYR A 672 -18.46 -3.60 -39.19
CA TYR A 672 -18.69 -4.63 -38.17
C TYR A 672 -17.39 -5.35 -37.79
N LYS A 673 -16.62 -5.81 -38.77
CA LYS A 673 -15.32 -6.45 -38.53
C LYS A 673 -14.33 -5.50 -37.86
N ALA A 674 -14.26 -4.24 -38.26
CA ALA A 674 -13.45 -3.22 -37.65
C ALA A 674 -13.84 -3.01 -36.19
N THR A 675 -15.15 -2.92 -35.89
CA THR A 675 -15.67 -2.72 -34.54
C THR A 675 -15.29 -3.89 -33.60
N LEU A 676 -15.41 -5.13 -34.07
CA LEU A 676 -14.98 -6.30 -33.32
C LEU A 676 -13.48 -6.29 -33.06
N ARG A 677 -12.65 -5.91 -34.01
CA ARG A 677 -11.21 -5.74 -33.89
C ARG A 677 -10.85 -4.68 -32.83
N TYR A 678 -11.54 -3.55 -32.83
CA TYR A 678 -11.37 -2.49 -31.85
C TYR A 678 -11.81 -2.93 -30.45
N PHE A 679 -12.92 -3.67 -30.38
CA PHE A 679 -13.38 -4.24 -29.12
C PHE A 679 -12.33 -5.20 -28.55
N GLU A 680 -11.77 -6.07 -29.36
CA GLU A 680 -10.70 -7.00 -28.97
C GLU A 680 -9.46 -6.25 -28.47
N THR A 681 -9.05 -5.18 -29.15
CA THR A 681 -7.95 -4.31 -28.72
C THR A 681 -8.21 -3.66 -27.36
N LEU A 682 -9.42 -3.13 -27.17
CA LEU A 682 -9.84 -2.55 -25.89
C LEU A 682 -9.83 -3.58 -24.76
N LEU A 683 -10.29 -4.80 -25.01
CA LEU A 683 -10.25 -5.90 -24.04
C LEU A 683 -8.80 -6.25 -23.68
N ASN A 684 -7.89 -6.27 -24.66
CA ASN A 684 -6.47 -6.51 -24.40
C ASN A 684 -5.85 -5.41 -23.52
N MET A 685 -6.17 -4.13 -23.78
CA MET A 685 -5.71 -3.02 -22.94
C MET A 685 -6.28 -3.07 -21.52
N LEU A 686 -7.50 -3.54 -21.35
CA LEU A 686 -8.18 -3.69 -20.06
C LEU A 686 -7.77 -4.93 -19.26
N HIS A 687 -7.34 -5.99 -19.95
CA HIS A 687 -7.13 -7.31 -19.34
C HIS A 687 -6.23 -7.29 -18.09
N PRO A 688 -5.11 -6.56 -18.04
CA PRO A 688 -4.29 -6.50 -16.83
C PRO A 688 -5.06 -6.00 -15.60
N PHE A 689 -6.01 -5.10 -15.80
CA PHE A 689 -6.81 -4.50 -14.72
C PHE A 689 -8.05 -5.32 -14.39
N MET A 690 -8.72 -5.87 -15.40
CA MET A 690 -10.04 -6.52 -15.30
C MET A 690 -10.02 -7.87 -16.03
N PRO A 691 -9.32 -8.88 -15.48
CA PRO A 691 -9.01 -10.11 -16.21
C PRO A 691 -10.22 -10.98 -16.53
N PHE A 692 -11.27 -10.95 -15.71
CA PHE A 692 -12.39 -11.90 -15.85
C PHE A 692 -13.37 -11.51 -16.94
N ILE A 693 -13.86 -10.30 -16.94
CA ILE A 693 -14.79 -9.82 -17.96
C ILE A 693 -14.12 -9.79 -19.34
N THR A 694 -12.85 -9.42 -19.37
CA THR A 694 -12.10 -9.36 -20.62
C THR A 694 -11.87 -10.75 -21.22
N GLU A 695 -11.57 -11.75 -20.41
CA GLU A 695 -11.48 -13.14 -20.87
C GLU A 695 -12.83 -13.62 -21.40
N GLU A 696 -13.92 -13.44 -20.64
CA GLU A 696 -15.26 -13.88 -21.05
C GLU A 696 -15.65 -13.28 -22.41
N LEU A 697 -15.51 -11.98 -22.58
CA LEU A 697 -15.89 -11.32 -23.83
C LEU A 697 -14.96 -11.67 -25.01
N TRP A 698 -13.66 -11.80 -24.74
CA TRP A 698 -12.69 -12.21 -25.76
C TRP A 698 -13.01 -13.59 -26.33
N GLN A 699 -13.43 -14.53 -25.50
CA GLN A 699 -13.87 -15.86 -25.90
C GLN A 699 -15.15 -15.81 -26.73
N HIS A 700 -16.00 -14.78 -26.58
CA HIS A 700 -17.22 -14.57 -27.34
C HIS A 700 -17.01 -13.84 -28.68
N ILE A 701 -15.87 -13.19 -28.90
CA ILE A 701 -15.59 -12.50 -30.19
C ILE A 701 -15.46 -13.49 -31.33
N ALA A 702 -14.73 -14.57 -31.12
CA ALA A 702 -14.47 -15.59 -32.14
C ALA A 702 -14.40 -16.98 -31.50
N GLU A 703 -14.49 -18.03 -32.29
CA GLU A 703 -14.20 -19.39 -31.83
C GLU A 703 -12.72 -19.50 -31.44
N ARG A 704 -12.47 -20.03 -30.27
CA ARG A 704 -11.13 -20.23 -29.71
C ARG A 704 -10.86 -21.71 -29.48
N LYS A 705 -9.61 -22.11 -29.61
CA LYS A 705 -9.17 -23.46 -29.24
C LYS A 705 -9.03 -23.57 -27.73
N GLU A 706 -9.13 -24.80 -27.22
CA GLU A 706 -8.85 -25.05 -25.82
C GLU A 706 -7.41 -24.66 -25.48
N GLY A 707 -7.23 -23.99 -24.34
CA GLY A 707 -5.95 -23.42 -23.91
C GLY A 707 -5.65 -22.02 -24.43
N GLU A 708 -6.42 -21.51 -25.43
CA GLU A 708 -6.27 -20.10 -25.85
C GLU A 708 -6.87 -19.15 -24.80
N SER A 709 -6.15 -18.09 -24.50
CA SER A 709 -6.57 -17.06 -23.56
C SER A 709 -6.08 -15.68 -24.00
N ILE A 710 -6.87 -14.67 -23.68
CA ILE A 710 -6.51 -13.27 -23.91
C ILE A 710 -5.17 -12.92 -23.21
N MET A 711 -4.86 -13.50 -22.06
CA MET A 711 -3.62 -13.22 -21.34
C MET A 711 -2.34 -13.61 -22.10
N CYS A 712 -2.45 -14.46 -23.10
CA CYS A 712 -1.34 -14.89 -23.95
C CYS A 712 -1.26 -14.11 -25.26
N GLN A 713 -2.16 -13.16 -25.49
CA GLN A 713 -2.20 -12.39 -26.72
C GLN A 713 -1.20 -11.25 -26.69
N CYS A 714 -0.23 -11.27 -27.59
CA CYS A 714 0.73 -10.19 -27.77
C CYS A 714 0.15 -9.16 -28.75
N LEU A 715 -0.36 -8.07 -28.22
CA LEU A 715 -0.91 -6.99 -29.03
C LEU A 715 0.21 -6.05 -29.49
N LYS A 716 0.40 -5.96 -30.81
CA LYS A 716 1.30 -5.00 -31.42
C LYS A 716 0.49 -3.86 -32.02
N ILE A 717 0.67 -2.66 -31.51
CA ILE A 717 0.05 -1.45 -32.01
C ILE A 717 1.19 -0.50 -32.38
N ASP A 718 1.15 -0.02 -33.63
CA ASP A 718 2.15 0.91 -34.11
C ASP A 718 2.05 2.26 -33.39
N ALA A 719 3.14 3.03 -33.39
CA ALA A 719 3.14 4.38 -32.86
C ALA A 719 2.25 5.31 -33.72
N PRO A 720 1.63 6.34 -33.14
CA PRO A 720 0.82 7.28 -33.89
C PRO A 720 1.66 8.08 -34.88
N THR A 721 1.10 8.34 -36.05
CA THR A 721 1.68 9.16 -37.11
C THR A 721 1.25 10.62 -36.96
N GLU A 722 1.92 11.56 -37.67
CA GLU A 722 1.44 12.93 -37.74
C GLU A 722 0.02 13.06 -38.33
N ALA A 723 -0.33 12.17 -39.28
CA ALA A 723 -1.68 12.11 -39.83
C ALA A 723 -2.72 11.66 -38.77
N ASP A 724 -2.37 10.70 -37.91
CA ASP A 724 -3.19 10.27 -36.78
C ASP A 724 -3.42 11.41 -35.78
N ASN A 725 -2.36 12.14 -35.43
CA ASN A 725 -2.45 13.28 -34.52
C ASN A 725 -3.34 14.39 -35.09
N LYS A 726 -3.21 14.66 -36.38
CA LYS A 726 -4.07 15.63 -37.06
C LYS A 726 -5.53 15.16 -37.07
N LEU A 727 -5.78 13.89 -37.40
CA LEU A 727 -7.13 13.33 -37.44
C LEU A 727 -7.77 13.36 -36.04
N ASN A 728 -7.04 13.01 -35.00
CA ASN A 728 -7.52 13.10 -33.62
C ASN A 728 -7.89 14.57 -33.25
N ALA A 729 -7.06 15.53 -33.60
CA ALA A 729 -7.34 16.94 -33.35
C ALA A 729 -8.58 17.45 -34.17
N ASP A 730 -8.69 17.07 -35.43
CA ASP A 730 -9.83 17.45 -36.26
C ASP A 730 -11.14 16.87 -35.71
N ILE A 731 -11.16 15.60 -35.31
CA ILE A 731 -12.36 14.96 -34.75
C ILE A 731 -12.76 15.56 -33.39
N GLU A 732 -11.82 16.03 -32.58
CA GLU A 732 -12.16 16.79 -31.36
C GLU A 732 -12.94 18.07 -31.69
N MET A 733 -12.59 18.75 -32.76
CA MET A 733 -13.35 19.91 -33.23
C MET A 733 -14.72 19.50 -33.82
N VAL A 734 -14.79 18.38 -34.55
CA VAL A 734 -16.04 17.80 -35.04
C VAL A 734 -16.99 17.47 -33.87
N LYS A 735 -16.49 16.88 -32.79
CA LYS A 735 -17.27 16.62 -31.56
C LYS A 735 -17.84 17.91 -30.96
N GLN A 736 -17.04 19.00 -30.97
CA GLN A 736 -17.52 20.31 -30.48
C GLN A 736 -18.63 20.87 -31.40
N ILE A 737 -18.51 20.71 -32.72
CA ILE A 737 -19.58 21.11 -33.65
C ILE A 737 -20.87 20.31 -33.36
N VAL A 738 -20.79 18.99 -33.25
CA VAL A 738 -21.95 18.14 -32.91
C VAL A 738 -22.55 18.53 -31.56
N SER A 739 -21.72 18.77 -30.57
CA SER A 739 -22.14 19.20 -29.22
C SER A 739 -22.82 20.58 -29.26
N GLY A 740 -22.33 21.49 -30.09
CA GLY A 740 -22.93 22.81 -30.31
C GLY A 740 -24.36 22.69 -30.89
N VAL A 741 -24.56 21.85 -31.88
CA VAL A 741 -25.91 21.59 -32.42
C VAL A 741 -26.83 20.94 -31.38
N ARG A 742 -26.33 19.97 -30.63
CA ARG A 742 -27.08 19.32 -29.54
C ARG A 742 -27.47 20.32 -28.43
N MET A 743 -26.56 21.23 -28.11
CA MET A 743 -26.84 22.32 -27.17
C MET A 743 -27.95 23.24 -27.68
N VAL A 744 -27.92 23.62 -28.96
CA VAL A 744 -28.98 24.44 -29.58
C VAL A 744 -30.33 23.70 -29.50
N ARG A 745 -30.38 22.39 -29.82
CA ARG A 745 -31.61 21.58 -29.69
C ARG A 745 -32.17 21.64 -28.28
N ASN A 746 -31.30 21.46 -27.29
CA ASN A 746 -31.69 21.43 -25.88
C ASN A 746 -32.18 22.80 -25.41
N GLN A 747 -31.48 23.88 -25.77
CA GLN A 747 -31.85 25.24 -25.41
C GLN A 747 -33.18 25.70 -26.07
N LYS A 748 -33.43 25.26 -27.29
CA LYS A 748 -34.61 25.64 -28.08
C LYS A 748 -35.70 24.58 -28.02
N ASN A 749 -35.58 23.53 -27.22
CA ASN A 749 -36.50 22.45 -27.03
C ASN A 749 -36.92 21.75 -28.34
N ILE A 750 -35.97 21.57 -29.25
CA ILE A 750 -36.18 20.91 -30.54
C ILE A 750 -36.01 19.40 -30.38
N ALA A 751 -37.04 18.65 -30.81
CA ALA A 751 -37.01 17.18 -30.68
C ALA A 751 -35.83 16.56 -31.39
N PRO A 752 -35.19 15.51 -30.81
CA PRO A 752 -34.03 14.84 -31.45
C PRO A 752 -34.28 14.28 -32.83
N LYS A 753 -35.52 13.92 -33.13
CA LYS A 753 -35.96 13.36 -34.43
C LYS A 753 -36.08 14.39 -35.54
N GLU A 754 -36.21 15.68 -35.23
CA GLU A 754 -36.30 16.76 -36.23
C GLU A 754 -34.95 16.95 -36.93
N GLN A 755 -34.94 17.01 -38.24
CA GLN A 755 -33.73 17.32 -38.99
C GLN A 755 -33.50 18.81 -39.01
N LEU A 756 -32.23 19.22 -38.82
CA LEU A 756 -31.81 20.60 -38.86
C LEU A 756 -30.75 20.80 -39.96
N SER A 757 -30.61 22.03 -40.43
CA SER A 757 -29.46 22.42 -41.26
C SER A 757 -28.39 23.13 -40.42
N LEU A 758 -27.14 22.99 -40.76
CA LEU A 758 -26.02 23.67 -40.13
C LEU A 758 -25.34 24.60 -41.15
N HIS A 759 -25.23 25.87 -40.81
CA HIS A 759 -24.49 26.86 -41.60
C HIS A 759 -23.11 27.12 -40.95
N ALA A 760 -22.03 26.90 -41.71
CA ALA A 760 -20.68 27.34 -41.36
C ALA A 760 -20.48 28.74 -41.95
N ILE A 761 -20.17 29.74 -41.13
CA ILE A 761 -20.08 31.14 -41.54
C ILE A 761 -18.70 31.42 -42.15
N GLY A 762 -18.68 31.78 -43.42
CA GLY A 762 -17.46 32.12 -44.15
C GLY A 762 -16.64 30.93 -44.65
N GLN A 763 -16.44 29.88 -43.86
CA GLN A 763 -15.67 28.69 -44.24
C GLN A 763 -16.11 27.44 -43.42
N ASN A 764 -15.84 26.27 -43.98
CA ASN A 764 -15.96 25.01 -43.26
C ASN A 764 -14.61 24.28 -43.35
N ARG A 765 -13.80 24.41 -42.32
CA ARG A 765 -12.47 23.75 -42.23
C ARG A 765 -12.57 22.24 -42.11
N TYR A 766 -13.71 21.73 -41.65
CA TYR A 766 -13.97 20.33 -41.35
C TYR A 766 -14.94 19.69 -42.33
N ALA A 767 -15.03 20.25 -43.54
CA ALA A 767 -15.96 19.79 -44.59
C ALA A 767 -15.83 18.28 -44.93
N GLN A 768 -14.62 17.77 -44.85
CA GLN A 768 -14.32 16.35 -45.10
C GLN A 768 -14.98 15.42 -44.07
N TYR A 769 -15.45 15.95 -42.96
CA TYR A 769 -16.14 15.21 -41.90
C TYR A 769 -17.65 15.48 -41.83
N ASN A 770 -18.21 16.13 -42.86
CA ASN A 770 -19.63 16.49 -42.90
C ASN A 770 -20.56 15.30 -42.72
N ASP A 771 -20.20 14.12 -43.22
CA ASP A 771 -20.99 12.92 -43.07
C ASP A 771 -21.10 12.48 -41.57
N VAL A 772 -20.04 12.64 -40.81
CA VAL A 772 -20.04 12.38 -39.38
C VAL A 772 -20.90 13.44 -38.65
N VAL A 773 -20.71 14.71 -38.95
CA VAL A 773 -21.50 15.81 -38.35
C VAL A 773 -22.99 15.62 -38.62
N THR A 774 -23.34 15.39 -39.89
CA THR A 774 -24.72 15.16 -40.33
C THR A 774 -25.38 13.99 -39.60
N LYS A 775 -24.68 12.86 -39.49
CA LYS A 775 -25.21 11.68 -38.79
C LYS A 775 -25.36 11.95 -37.29
N MET A 776 -24.31 12.45 -36.65
CA MET A 776 -24.25 12.60 -35.18
C MET A 776 -25.16 13.72 -34.65
N ALA A 777 -25.39 14.76 -35.42
CA ALA A 777 -26.24 15.89 -35.07
C ALA A 777 -27.65 15.81 -35.67
N ASN A 778 -27.98 14.75 -36.43
CA ASN A 778 -29.24 14.58 -37.17
C ASN A 778 -29.56 15.81 -38.03
N LEU A 779 -28.65 16.08 -38.98
CA LEU A 779 -28.77 17.18 -39.94
C LEU A 779 -29.19 16.65 -41.31
N ASP A 780 -29.83 17.50 -42.08
CA ASP A 780 -30.07 17.29 -43.52
C ASP A 780 -28.86 17.72 -44.35
N GLN A 781 -28.21 18.81 -43.96
CA GLN A 781 -27.00 19.33 -44.68
C GLN A 781 -26.14 20.19 -43.81
N VAL A 782 -24.90 20.40 -44.23
CA VAL A 782 -23.95 21.39 -43.73
C VAL A 782 -23.54 22.29 -44.88
N GLU A 783 -23.86 23.56 -44.81
CA GLU A 783 -23.61 24.56 -45.88
C GLU A 783 -22.64 25.64 -45.41
N VAL A 784 -21.80 26.13 -46.32
CA VAL A 784 -21.00 27.33 -46.12
C VAL A 784 -21.82 28.55 -46.57
N VAL A 785 -22.02 29.51 -45.71
CA VAL A 785 -22.74 30.76 -46.00
C VAL A 785 -21.86 31.96 -45.68
N THR A 786 -22.00 33.01 -46.43
CA THR A 786 -21.23 34.26 -46.22
C THR A 786 -21.86 35.17 -45.20
N GLU A 787 -23.18 35.11 -45.07
CA GLU A 787 -23.95 35.94 -44.13
C GLU A 787 -24.92 35.07 -43.32
N LYS A 788 -25.19 35.51 -42.11
CA LYS A 788 -26.11 34.83 -41.21
C LYS A 788 -27.55 35.08 -41.64
N ALA A 789 -28.34 34.01 -41.68
CA ALA A 789 -29.79 34.13 -41.87
C ALA A 789 -30.45 34.70 -40.61
N ALA A 790 -31.62 35.36 -40.80
CA ALA A 790 -32.47 35.72 -39.66
C ALA A 790 -32.97 34.45 -38.96
N ASP A 791 -33.30 34.55 -37.68
CA ASP A 791 -33.78 33.43 -36.83
C ASP A 791 -32.84 32.19 -36.81
N THR A 792 -31.55 32.43 -36.52
CA THR A 792 -30.56 31.39 -36.34
C THR A 792 -30.04 31.37 -34.90
N ALA A 793 -29.80 30.17 -34.33
CA ALA A 793 -29.02 29.99 -33.10
C ALA A 793 -27.54 29.78 -33.46
N GLN A 794 -26.64 30.50 -32.77
CA GLN A 794 -25.22 30.56 -33.11
C GLN A 794 -24.38 29.93 -32.02
N PHE A 795 -23.25 29.35 -32.40
CA PHE A 795 -22.21 28.89 -31.48
C PHE A 795 -20.84 28.96 -32.15
N MET A 796 -19.81 28.98 -31.34
CA MET A 796 -18.41 29.02 -31.79
C MET A 796 -17.72 27.67 -31.51
N VAL A 797 -16.85 27.26 -32.42
CA VAL A 797 -15.92 26.15 -32.23
C VAL A 797 -14.53 26.63 -32.63
N GLY A 798 -13.68 26.81 -31.65
CA GLY A 798 -12.41 27.52 -31.85
C GLY A 798 -12.67 28.94 -32.35
N THR A 799 -12.17 29.24 -33.54
CA THR A 799 -12.37 30.54 -34.22
C THR A 799 -13.48 30.51 -35.27
N ASP A 800 -14.09 29.35 -35.51
CA ASP A 800 -15.09 29.20 -36.57
C ASP A 800 -16.50 29.38 -35.97
N GLU A 801 -17.34 30.08 -36.67
CA GLU A 801 -18.70 30.39 -36.29
C GLU A 801 -19.69 29.48 -37.05
N TYR A 802 -20.65 28.93 -36.30
CA TYR A 802 -21.71 28.11 -36.84
C TYR A 802 -23.07 28.65 -36.44
N ALA A 803 -24.06 28.46 -37.31
CA ALA A 803 -25.44 28.88 -37.12
C ALA A 803 -26.41 27.77 -37.47
N VAL A 804 -27.41 27.57 -36.67
CA VAL A 804 -28.52 26.62 -36.90
C VAL A 804 -29.76 27.45 -37.22
N PRO A 805 -30.34 27.42 -38.44
CA PRO A 805 -31.63 28.01 -38.71
C PRO A 805 -32.74 27.34 -37.90
N ILE A 806 -33.44 28.08 -37.11
CA ILE A 806 -34.48 27.55 -36.20
C ILE A 806 -35.90 27.92 -36.63
N GLY A 807 -36.10 29.00 -37.43
CA GLY A 807 -37.36 29.36 -38.09
C GLY A 807 -38.58 28.99 -37.25
N ASN A 808 -39.55 28.30 -37.89
CA ASN A 808 -40.77 27.81 -37.25
C ASN A 808 -40.62 26.50 -36.44
N LEU A 809 -39.41 25.99 -36.25
CA LEU A 809 -39.14 24.72 -35.55
C LEU A 809 -39.18 24.87 -34.03
N VAL A 810 -39.22 26.07 -33.51
CA VAL A 810 -39.37 26.30 -32.06
C VAL A 810 -40.84 26.19 -31.68
N ASP A 811 -41.17 25.22 -30.86
CA ASP A 811 -42.47 25.18 -30.23
C ASP A 811 -42.56 26.35 -29.21
N VAL A 812 -43.06 27.47 -29.66
CA VAL A 812 -43.15 28.72 -28.91
C VAL A 812 -43.98 28.54 -27.64
N GLU A 813 -45.07 27.74 -27.69
CA GLU A 813 -45.89 27.45 -26.52
C GLU A 813 -45.11 26.59 -25.48
N ALA A 814 -44.41 25.55 -25.91
CA ALA A 814 -43.58 24.71 -25.02
C ALA A 814 -42.42 25.51 -24.39
N GLU A 815 -41.78 26.38 -25.17
CA GLU A 815 -40.68 27.22 -24.67
C GLU A 815 -41.20 28.30 -23.67
N ILE A 816 -42.35 28.93 -23.95
CA ILE A 816 -43.00 29.85 -23.01
C ILE A 816 -43.32 29.11 -21.70
N LYS A 817 -43.92 27.92 -21.78
CA LYS A 817 -44.28 27.12 -20.60
C LYS A 817 -43.07 26.73 -19.76
N LYS A 818 -41.97 26.41 -20.42
CA LYS A 818 -40.68 26.05 -19.77
C LYS A 818 -40.08 27.28 -19.06
N GLN A 819 -40.04 28.41 -19.73
CA GLN A 819 -39.52 29.65 -19.16
C GLN A 819 -40.42 30.17 -18.03
N GLU A 820 -41.72 30.02 -18.13
CA GLU A 820 -42.66 30.34 -17.06
C GLU A 820 -42.49 29.44 -15.84
N ALA A 821 -42.18 28.14 -16.03
CA ALA A 821 -41.85 27.24 -14.94
C ALA A 821 -40.50 27.59 -14.27
N GLN A 822 -39.47 27.95 -15.05
CA GLN A 822 -38.22 28.47 -14.51
C GLN A 822 -38.38 29.79 -13.77
N LEU A 823 -39.20 30.69 -14.28
CA LEU A 823 -39.54 31.95 -13.64
C LEU A 823 -40.18 31.71 -12.27
N ALA A 824 -41.20 30.86 -12.20
CA ALA A 824 -41.88 30.49 -10.96
C ALA A 824 -40.95 29.89 -9.92
N HIS A 825 -40.01 29.03 -10.37
CA HIS A 825 -38.99 28.47 -9.49
C HIS A 825 -38.00 29.53 -8.95
N LEU A 826 -37.53 30.43 -9.82
CA LEU A 826 -36.62 31.52 -9.41
C LEU A 826 -37.31 32.56 -8.51
N GLU A 827 -38.60 32.88 -8.76
CA GLU A 827 -39.37 33.75 -7.90
C GLU A 827 -39.61 33.13 -6.51
N GLY A 828 -39.87 31.81 -6.45
CA GLY A 828 -39.93 31.07 -5.18
C GLY A 828 -38.59 31.07 -4.42
N PHE A 829 -37.49 30.88 -5.13
CA PHE A 829 -36.15 30.94 -4.56
C PHE A 829 -35.82 32.36 -4.04
N LEU A 830 -36.12 33.40 -4.83
CA LEU A 830 -35.95 34.80 -4.44
C LEU A 830 -36.78 35.17 -3.21
N ALA A 831 -38.01 34.71 -3.14
CA ALA A 831 -38.88 34.91 -1.97
C ALA A 831 -38.26 34.29 -0.71
N GLY A 832 -37.67 33.11 -0.82
CA GLY A 832 -36.91 32.45 0.27
C GLY A 832 -35.72 33.28 0.74
N ILE A 833 -34.92 33.81 -0.21
CA ILE A 833 -33.78 34.68 0.12
C ILE A 833 -34.22 35.98 0.78
N LYS A 834 -35.27 36.65 0.24
CA LYS A 834 -35.82 37.89 0.81
C LYS A 834 -36.37 37.66 2.23
N LYS A 835 -37.01 36.52 2.47
CA LYS A 835 -37.47 36.14 3.81
C LYS A 835 -36.32 35.93 4.79
N LYS A 836 -35.21 35.36 4.34
CA LYS A 836 -34.01 35.24 5.17
C LYS A 836 -33.35 36.59 5.47
N LEU A 837 -33.24 37.46 4.48
CA LEU A 837 -32.63 38.78 4.62
C LEU A 837 -33.54 39.79 5.36
N SER A 838 -34.85 39.56 5.42
CA SER A 838 -35.79 40.36 6.24
C SER A 838 -35.82 39.92 7.71
N ASN A 839 -35.19 38.83 8.07
CA ASN A 839 -35.06 38.39 9.44
C ASN A 839 -33.90 39.15 10.12
N GLU A 840 -34.24 40.15 10.92
CA GLU A 840 -33.26 40.97 11.63
C GLU A 840 -32.29 40.15 12.51
N ARG A 841 -32.77 39.05 13.12
CA ARG A 841 -31.91 38.15 13.92
C ARG A 841 -30.88 37.42 13.07
N PHE A 842 -31.25 37.04 11.84
CA PHE A 842 -30.32 36.41 10.92
C PHE A 842 -29.23 37.40 10.45
N VAL A 843 -29.66 38.61 10.03
CA VAL A 843 -28.73 39.62 9.53
C VAL A 843 -27.77 40.14 10.63
N ALA A 844 -28.25 40.19 11.89
CA ALA A 844 -27.43 40.65 13.04
C ALA A 844 -26.44 39.57 13.58
N ASN A 845 -26.78 38.28 13.45
CA ASN A 845 -26.01 37.22 14.09
C ASN A 845 -25.22 36.33 13.10
N ALA A 846 -25.54 36.39 11.81
CA ALA A 846 -24.77 35.60 10.82
C ALA A 846 -23.44 36.29 10.44
N PRO A 847 -22.39 35.53 10.10
CA PRO A 847 -21.12 36.09 9.61
C PRO A 847 -21.36 37.00 8.38
N GLU A 848 -20.64 38.11 8.33
CA GLU A 848 -20.81 39.14 7.28
C GLU A 848 -20.67 38.55 5.86
N ALA A 849 -19.77 37.60 5.69
CA ALA A 849 -19.58 36.86 4.41
C ALA A 849 -20.84 36.07 3.99
N VAL A 850 -21.61 35.53 4.94
CA VAL A 850 -22.82 34.75 4.66
C VAL A 850 -23.97 35.72 4.24
N VAL A 851 -24.07 36.86 4.90
CA VAL A 851 -25.06 37.89 4.55
C VAL A 851 -24.76 38.49 3.18
N ALA A 852 -23.48 38.76 2.89
CA ALA A 852 -23.01 39.22 1.58
C ALA A 852 -23.32 38.22 0.45
N LEU A 853 -23.11 36.91 0.70
CA LEU A 853 -23.45 35.85 -0.24
C LEU A 853 -24.98 35.79 -0.52
N GLU A 854 -25.81 35.90 0.50
CA GLU A 854 -27.27 35.89 0.31
C GLU A 854 -27.76 37.15 -0.45
N ARG A 855 -27.15 38.31 -0.22
CA ARG A 855 -27.43 39.53 -1.00
C ARG A 855 -26.99 39.41 -2.46
N LYS A 856 -25.82 38.76 -2.72
CA LYS A 856 -25.40 38.47 -4.08
C LYS A 856 -26.36 37.53 -4.78
N LYS A 857 -26.79 36.46 -4.14
CA LYS A 857 -27.82 35.54 -4.65
C LYS A 857 -29.15 36.25 -4.95
N GLN A 858 -29.53 37.23 -4.16
CA GLN A 858 -30.70 38.06 -4.41
C GLN A 858 -30.53 38.85 -5.72
N SER A 859 -29.45 39.61 -5.87
CA SER A 859 -29.16 40.40 -7.07
C SER A 859 -29.10 39.52 -8.34
N ASP A 860 -28.35 38.41 -8.29
CA ASP A 860 -28.24 37.47 -9.41
C ASP A 860 -29.58 36.86 -9.80
N SER A 861 -30.44 36.57 -8.82
CA SER A 861 -31.79 36.06 -9.06
C SER A 861 -32.74 37.12 -9.65
N GLU A 862 -32.67 38.35 -9.18
CA GLU A 862 -33.48 39.49 -9.72
C GLU A 862 -33.13 39.78 -11.17
N GLU A 863 -31.81 39.78 -11.52
CA GLU A 863 -31.36 39.94 -12.91
C GLU A 863 -31.86 38.80 -13.81
N LYS A 864 -31.74 37.54 -13.36
CA LYS A 864 -32.25 36.39 -14.11
C LYS A 864 -33.78 36.41 -14.30
N ILE A 865 -34.52 36.84 -13.31
CA ILE A 865 -35.96 36.96 -13.38
C ILE A 865 -36.35 38.04 -14.40
N ALA A 866 -35.64 39.18 -14.39
CA ALA A 866 -35.89 40.26 -15.35
C ALA A 866 -35.60 39.83 -16.81
N ALA A 867 -34.48 39.11 -17.01
CA ALA A 867 -34.12 38.56 -18.33
C ALA A 867 -35.15 37.52 -18.81
N LEU A 868 -35.62 36.61 -17.95
CA LEU A 868 -36.65 35.62 -18.29
C LEU A 868 -37.98 36.25 -18.62
N LYS A 869 -38.41 37.28 -17.87
CA LYS A 869 -39.67 38.01 -18.16
C LYS A 869 -39.60 38.71 -19.51
N ALA A 870 -38.47 39.35 -19.84
CA ALA A 870 -38.26 39.99 -21.16
C ALA A 870 -38.28 38.96 -22.29
N SER A 871 -37.63 37.78 -22.07
CA SER A 871 -37.64 36.70 -23.06
C SER A 871 -39.01 36.11 -23.30
N ILE A 872 -39.82 35.90 -22.24
CA ILE A 872 -41.21 35.41 -22.36
C ILE A 872 -42.09 36.41 -23.10
N GLU A 873 -41.93 37.71 -22.80
CA GLU A 873 -42.68 38.77 -23.55
C GLU A 873 -42.32 38.83 -25.04
N GLU A 874 -41.04 38.60 -25.38
CA GLU A 874 -40.58 38.56 -26.76
C GLU A 874 -41.12 37.32 -27.49
N LEU A 875 -41.14 36.16 -26.81
CA LEU A 875 -41.71 34.92 -27.34
C LEU A 875 -43.24 35.02 -27.54
N LYS A 876 -43.97 35.74 -26.66
CA LYS A 876 -45.40 35.98 -26.80
C LYS A 876 -45.79 36.93 -27.93
N LYS A 877 -44.79 37.67 -28.48
CA LYS A 877 -44.98 38.54 -29.63
C LYS A 877 -44.74 37.83 -30.99
N LYS A 878 -44.07 36.68 -30.95
CA LYS A 878 -43.88 35.79 -32.09
C LYS A 878 -45.07 34.84 -32.26
#